data_53a24dcf99597a8b086ee394beab4039
#
_entry.id   53a24dcf99597a8b086ee394beab4039
#
_cell.length_a   1.000
_cell.length_b   1.000
_cell.length_c   1.000
_cell.angle_alpha   90.00
_cell.angle_beta   90.00
_cell.angle_gamma   90.00
#
_symmetry.space_group_name_H-M   'P 1'
#
loop_
_entity.id
_entity.type
_entity.pdbx_description
1 polymer ?
#
loop_
_entity_poly.entity_id
_entity_poly.type
_entity_poly.pdbx_seq_one_letter_code
_entity_poly.pdbx_strand_id
1 'polypeptide(L)'
;VNLEQQLIELYKQGITLWTKDGQLHYKSKNAKINEKILAFLKQNKQDILKLLLKHSDVNYYQSATRFPLKDIQSAYLIGKQSKFGDVSSHVYFEVKFPKLDIERVNQLWNKLIKKHQALRTIIDSWETQTILSGDLDYKLLVNNENGDSHLIREQLQDKQYDPATWPLFDIGITQRHEQSILHLSFDFLILDWTSIWILLKAFESAYFNENDVIDTSQDYELKDIYMQSELTKASSKYLVDQQYWLNKLPHLGQYPQLPITIDNAKDLFVRNSFVVNRQSWLNLKTFAQQHGLTSNTLVLTAFACVVNKWIDQQTFVVNLTTMNRNETYKDIDHIVGDFTSTNLLSINVDENSSFLENASKIQATLLEDLQHNTFTGVDLIREIRKTNSNRLYPIVFTSSLGTGDMHFEHLKIGDEGLSQSPQVFMDCQIMEINGKLNVNIDTRQGIFKEAFINRFIMDLEHMLMNYTTSESLTKALSFWYDTERKTSAYQQIMSQQQDVKQIDNKTSDVQADLVPESLKQEIIDHCQSILQVNSLSYDDNFYNFGADSLVLARLSTQVVESCKSHDYEIINFDGLLRKLLAEPTINMLFNAINTKIAEVENVKESESNQSIGKLTFFKKEGTTLKILFHAGLGTMNCLRYLIDDLKAIDRDALAGITINNQEQYCHINRQNLVKKISESYAEMISETDYESIHLVGYCSGGLVALETANILTLQGIDVEHVTLIDTSISPISQIDDIVSEMAYIQNHFITISDVIPDIEYNKLTQSIKEMYSNIEQDKQYHLLDFLENKYGESDQLVTQLKHFFERKTFDERFKIYANVIEETNGETINEAFLMSSYQVQMASWESAHMVPTTYIGDVTYLNAQQKENSSLLPAQDNDQWEQYCIGNFEQKNIPGNHYDCVEDKDNATAIANLIAH
;
A
#
# COMPACT_ATOMS: atom_id res chain seq x y z
N VAL A 1 24.31 -38.58 -20.81
CA VAL A 1 23.26 -37.54 -21.03
C VAL A 1 22.31 -37.65 -19.88
N ASN A 2 22.14 -36.52 -19.14
CA ASN A 2 21.20 -36.40 -18.01
C ASN A 2 19.76 -36.73 -18.49
N LEU A 3 18.93 -37.34 -17.65
CA LEU A 3 17.54 -37.70 -17.95
C LEU A 3 16.74 -36.48 -18.44
N GLU A 4 16.91 -35.35 -17.79
CA GLU A 4 16.29 -34.07 -18.16
C GLU A 4 16.58 -33.67 -19.61
N GLN A 5 17.84 -33.75 -20.02
CA GLN A 5 18.27 -33.47 -21.38
C GLN A 5 17.63 -34.41 -22.40
N GLN A 6 17.41 -35.67 -22.01
CA GLN A 6 16.74 -36.66 -22.86
C GLN A 6 15.25 -36.35 -23.02
N LEU A 7 14.57 -35.86 -21.98
CA LEU A 7 13.18 -35.43 -22.06
C LEU A 7 13.01 -34.19 -22.94
N ILE A 8 13.93 -33.22 -22.83
CA ILE A 8 13.99 -32.05 -23.69
C ILE A 8 14.17 -32.44 -25.16
N GLU A 9 15.05 -33.41 -25.45
CA GLU A 9 15.28 -33.89 -26.80
C GLU A 9 14.06 -34.62 -27.39
N LEU A 10 13.33 -35.39 -26.56
CA LEU A 10 12.04 -35.98 -26.94
C LEU A 10 10.98 -34.93 -27.26
N TYR A 11 10.93 -33.85 -26.50
CA TYR A 11 10.02 -32.73 -26.79
C TYR A 11 10.34 -32.06 -28.12
N LYS A 12 11.61 -31.79 -28.43
CA LYS A 12 12.07 -31.28 -29.74
C LYS A 12 11.72 -32.19 -30.91
N GLN A 13 11.63 -33.49 -30.66
CA GLN A 13 11.16 -34.49 -31.64
C GLN A 13 9.62 -34.53 -31.75
N GLY A 14 8.89 -33.67 -31.04
CA GLY A 14 7.45 -33.60 -31.07
C GLY A 14 6.73 -34.54 -30.09
N ILE A 15 7.42 -35.07 -29.09
CA ILE A 15 6.87 -35.95 -28.05
C ILE A 15 6.77 -35.16 -26.74
N THR A 16 5.55 -34.82 -26.35
CA THR A 16 5.28 -34.16 -25.07
C THR A 16 4.94 -35.21 -24.02
N LEU A 17 5.56 -35.10 -22.84
CA LEU A 17 5.33 -35.95 -21.68
C LEU A 17 4.73 -35.11 -20.55
N TRP A 18 3.81 -35.70 -19.78
CA TRP A 18 3.28 -35.09 -18.56
C TRP A 18 2.80 -36.13 -17.56
N THR A 19 2.59 -35.71 -16.31
CA THR A 19 2.02 -36.59 -15.29
C THR A 19 0.56 -36.23 -15.04
N LYS A 20 -0.28 -37.24 -14.84
CA LYS A 20 -1.67 -37.06 -14.38
C LYS A 20 -2.02 -38.28 -13.53
N ASP A 21 -2.65 -38.07 -12.37
CA ASP A 21 -3.07 -39.11 -11.42
C ASP A 21 -1.96 -40.13 -11.09
N GLY A 22 -0.71 -39.63 -10.93
CA GLY A 22 0.48 -40.47 -10.66
C GLY A 22 0.93 -41.35 -11.83
N GLN A 23 0.37 -41.13 -13.01
CA GLN A 23 0.71 -41.85 -14.22
C GLN A 23 1.45 -40.97 -15.21
N LEU A 24 2.42 -41.57 -15.95
CA LEU A 24 3.12 -40.90 -17.03
C LEU A 24 2.29 -41.02 -18.32
N HIS A 25 1.96 -39.87 -18.90
CA HIS A 25 1.26 -39.73 -20.17
C HIS A 25 2.17 -39.16 -21.25
N TYR A 26 1.82 -39.39 -22.51
CA TYR A 26 2.54 -38.81 -23.64
C TYR A 26 1.62 -38.49 -24.82
N LYS A 27 2.02 -37.49 -25.62
CA LYS A 27 1.40 -37.14 -26.91
C LYS A 27 2.49 -36.91 -27.93
N SER A 28 2.31 -37.48 -29.15
CA SER A 28 3.22 -37.26 -30.26
C SER A 28 2.53 -36.48 -31.37
N LYS A 29 3.15 -35.41 -31.86
CA LYS A 29 2.67 -34.62 -33.01
C LYS A 29 2.87 -35.34 -34.36
N ASN A 30 3.91 -36.19 -34.47
CA ASN A 30 4.33 -36.83 -35.72
C ASN A 30 4.26 -38.34 -35.61
N ALA A 31 3.07 -38.96 -35.76
CA ALA A 31 2.86 -40.40 -35.89
C ALA A 31 3.77 -41.32 -35.04
N LYS A 32 3.40 -42.53 -34.81
CA LYS A 32 3.96 -43.68 -34.07
C LYS A 32 5.30 -43.47 -33.36
N ILE A 33 5.26 -43.44 -32.04
CA ILE A 33 6.46 -43.59 -31.19
C ILE A 33 7.12 -44.91 -31.53
N ASN A 34 8.43 -44.91 -31.78
CA ASN A 34 9.21 -46.12 -32.08
C ASN A 34 9.43 -46.97 -30.80
N GLU A 35 9.73 -48.28 -30.99
CA GLU A 35 9.92 -49.21 -29.89
C GLU A 35 11.05 -48.81 -28.92
N LYS A 36 12.11 -48.12 -29.42
CA LYS A 36 13.23 -47.66 -28.59
C LYS A 36 12.78 -46.57 -27.60
N ILE A 37 11.96 -45.64 -28.04
CA ILE A 37 11.41 -44.58 -27.18
C ILE A 37 10.44 -45.19 -26.17
N LEU A 38 9.56 -46.10 -26.57
CA LEU A 38 8.65 -46.78 -25.64
C LEU A 38 9.43 -47.60 -24.59
N ALA A 39 10.51 -48.28 -24.98
CA ALA A 39 11.38 -49.02 -24.06
C ALA A 39 12.03 -48.06 -23.05
N PHE A 40 12.57 -46.92 -23.53
CA PHE A 40 13.17 -45.89 -22.69
C PHE A 40 12.19 -45.33 -21.67
N LEU A 41 10.97 -44.97 -22.11
CA LEU A 41 9.92 -44.44 -21.22
C LEU A 41 9.50 -45.47 -20.17
N LYS A 42 9.36 -46.73 -20.54
CA LYS A 42 9.03 -47.83 -19.60
C LYS A 42 10.13 -48.06 -18.57
N GLN A 43 11.40 -48.11 -19.03
CA GLN A 43 12.54 -48.37 -18.17
C GLN A 43 12.79 -47.27 -17.16
N ASN A 44 12.58 -46.02 -17.55
CA ASN A 44 12.86 -44.85 -16.72
C ASN A 44 11.60 -44.21 -16.11
N LYS A 45 10.43 -44.91 -16.13
CA LYS A 45 9.12 -44.35 -15.75
C LYS A 45 9.14 -43.66 -14.38
N GLN A 46 9.74 -44.33 -13.38
CA GLN A 46 9.76 -43.80 -12.01
C GLN A 46 10.64 -42.55 -11.89
N ASP A 47 11.79 -42.53 -12.50
CA ASP A 47 12.69 -41.38 -12.48
C ASP A 47 12.13 -40.20 -13.30
N ILE A 48 11.46 -40.48 -14.42
CA ILE A 48 10.73 -39.48 -15.21
C ILE A 48 9.60 -38.85 -14.37
N LEU A 49 8.78 -39.66 -13.69
CA LEU A 49 7.71 -39.20 -12.84
C LEU A 49 8.26 -38.31 -11.70
N LYS A 50 9.35 -38.75 -11.04
CA LYS A 50 10.00 -38.00 -9.98
C LYS A 50 10.56 -36.67 -10.47
N LEU A 51 11.17 -36.65 -11.65
CA LEU A 51 11.72 -35.45 -12.26
C LEU A 51 10.61 -34.44 -12.64
N LEU A 52 9.55 -34.91 -13.30
CA LEU A 52 8.43 -34.04 -13.71
C LEU A 52 7.64 -33.52 -12.53
N LEU A 53 7.50 -34.25 -11.43
CA LEU A 53 6.80 -33.84 -10.23
C LEU A 53 7.64 -32.91 -9.33
N LYS A 54 8.95 -32.77 -9.58
CA LYS A 54 9.85 -31.94 -8.76
C LYS A 54 9.41 -30.48 -8.65
N HIS A 55 8.71 -29.95 -9.64
CA HIS A 55 8.29 -28.56 -9.75
C HIS A 55 6.77 -28.38 -9.56
N SER A 56 6.06 -29.41 -9.07
CA SER A 56 4.59 -29.41 -8.96
C SER A 56 4.15 -29.90 -7.58
N ASP A 57 3.31 -29.13 -6.91
CA ASP A 57 2.75 -29.42 -5.57
C ASP A 57 1.47 -30.30 -5.62
N VAL A 58 1.18 -30.96 -6.74
CA VAL A 58 -0.08 -31.68 -7.00
C VAL A 58 -0.42 -32.80 -6.00
N ASN A 59 0.54 -33.33 -5.27
CA ASN A 59 0.31 -34.47 -4.37
C ASN A 59 -0.26 -34.13 -2.98
N TYR A 60 -0.37 -32.83 -2.62
CA TYR A 60 -0.68 -32.43 -1.24
C TYR A 60 -2.17 -32.14 -0.96
N TYR A 61 -3.02 -31.88 -1.98
CA TYR A 61 -4.34 -31.30 -1.74
C TYR A 61 -5.50 -32.23 -2.17
N GLN A 62 -5.95 -33.09 -1.25
CA GLN A 62 -7.14 -33.94 -1.44
C GLN A 62 -8.46 -33.31 -0.93
N SER A 63 -8.44 -32.10 -0.37
CA SER A 63 -9.63 -31.41 0.12
C SER A 63 -10.50 -30.89 -1.03
N ALA A 64 -11.83 -30.98 -0.92
CA ALA A 64 -12.76 -30.57 -1.97
C ALA A 64 -12.80 -29.03 -2.19
N THR A 65 -12.44 -28.24 -1.20
CA THR A 65 -12.57 -26.77 -1.24
C THR A 65 -11.26 -25.99 -1.08
N ARG A 66 -10.19 -26.63 -0.65
CA ARG A 66 -8.88 -26.01 -0.38
C ARG A 66 -7.87 -26.46 -1.43
N PHE A 67 -7.11 -25.50 -2.00
CA PHE A 67 -6.16 -25.75 -3.09
C PHE A 67 -5.04 -24.72 -3.08
N PRO A 68 -3.90 -24.98 -3.77
CA PRO A 68 -2.73 -24.12 -3.70
C PRO A 68 -2.97 -22.75 -4.34
N LEU A 69 -2.18 -21.77 -3.90
CA LEU A 69 -2.06 -20.49 -4.57
C LEU A 69 -1.32 -20.63 -5.89
N LYS A 70 -1.60 -19.74 -6.83
CA LYS A 70 -0.80 -19.53 -8.03
C LYS A 70 0.43 -18.70 -7.69
N ASP A 71 1.50 -18.82 -8.51
CA ASP A 71 2.74 -18.09 -8.32
C ASP A 71 2.55 -16.58 -8.20
N ILE A 72 1.66 -16.02 -9.03
CA ILE A 72 1.36 -14.58 -9.00
C ILE A 72 0.61 -14.16 -7.72
N GLN A 73 -0.31 -14.99 -7.21
CA GLN A 73 -1.00 -14.73 -5.95
C GLN A 73 -0.01 -14.73 -4.78
N SER A 74 0.94 -15.68 -4.76
CA SER A 74 2.03 -15.69 -3.78
C SER A 74 2.92 -14.45 -3.88
N ALA A 75 3.22 -13.97 -5.09
CA ALA A 75 3.98 -12.75 -5.32
C ALA A 75 3.22 -11.51 -4.80
N TYR A 76 1.91 -11.44 -4.99
CA TYR A 76 1.06 -10.37 -4.45
C TYR A 76 1.07 -10.36 -2.91
N LEU A 77 0.92 -11.52 -2.27
CA LEU A 77 0.97 -11.63 -0.80
C LEU A 77 2.31 -11.18 -0.23
N ILE A 78 3.42 -11.65 -0.82
CA ILE A 78 4.77 -11.24 -0.40
C ILE A 78 4.96 -9.73 -0.59
N GLY A 79 4.47 -9.20 -1.69
CA GLY A 79 4.58 -7.78 -2.02
C GLY A 79 3.78 -6.86 -1.10
N LYS A 80 2.71 -7.35 -0.44
CA LYS A 80 1.94 -6.59 0.56
C LYS A 80 2.72 -6.29 1.84
N GLN A 81 3.91 -6.84 2.03
CA GLN A 81 4.70 -6.63 3.25
C GLN A 81 5.43 -5.29 3.25
N SER A 82 5.58 -4.67 4.42
CA SER A 82 6.12 -3.32 4.62
C SER A 82 7.52 -3.08 4.02
N LYS A 83 8.35 -4.11 3.86
CA LYS A 83 9.64 -4.01 3.15
C LYS A 83 9.48 -3.57 1.68
N PHE A 84 8.33 -3.88 1.08
CA PHE A 84 8.00 -3.55 -0.30
C PHE A 84 6.97 -2.41 -0.40
N GLY A 85 6.63 -1.76 0.73
CA GLY A 85 5.81 -0.57 0.80
C GLY A 85 4.32 -0.84 0.95
N ASP A 86 3.90 -1.80 1.76
CA ASP A 86 2.50 -2.07 2.16
C ASP A 86 1.42 -1.86 1.06
N VAL A 87 1.82 -1.96 -0.21
CA VAL A 87 0.95 -1.74 -1.37
C VAL A 87 0.05 -2.94 -1.57
N SER A 88 -1.24 -2.71 -1.61
CA SER A 88 -2.24 -3.73 -1.96
C SER A 88 -2.17 -4.12 -3.44
N SER A 89 -2.47 -5.36 -3.78
CA SER A 89 -2.74 -5.81 -5.15
C SER A 89 -4.20 -5.53 -5.49
N HIS A 90 -4.52 -4.32 -5.89
CA HIS A 90 -5.88 -3.81 -5.85
C HIS A 90 -6.22 -2.97 -7.08
N VAL A 91 -7.48 -3.02 -7.49
CA VAL A 91 -8.04 -2.14 -8.50
C VAL A 91 -9.30 -1.48 -7.98
N TYR A 92 -9.39 -0.18 -8.20
CA TYR A 92 -10.59 0.61 -8.04
C TYR A 92 -10.91 1.33 -9.34
N PHE A 93 -12.18 1.38 -9.74
CA PHE A 93 -12.64 2.22 -10.83
C PHE A 93 -14.14 2.45 -10.77
N GLU A 94 -14.57 3.50 -11.45
CA GLU A 94 -15.97 3.90 -11.54
C GLU A 94 -16.54 3.58 -12.93
N VAL A 95 -17.78 3.12 -12.93
CA VAL A 95 -18.56 2.97 -14.15
C VAL A 95 -19.89 3.70 -14.04
N LYS A 96 -20.25 4.45 -15.08
CA LYS A 96 -21.43 5.30 -15.14
C LYS A 96 -22.52 4.57 -15.94
N PHE A 97 -23.72 4.51 -15.38
CA PHE A 97 -24.92 3.95 -15.99
C PHE A 97 -26.06 4.98 -16.01
N PRO A 98 -27.10 4.82 -16.86
CA PRO A 98 -28.39 5.41 -16.60
C PRO A 98 -28.87 5.06 -15.18
N LYS A 99 -29.85 5.79 -14.64
CA LYS A 99 -30.33 5.53 -13.27
C LYS A 99 -30.70 4.06 -13.07
N LEU A 100 -30.05 3.41 -12.11
CA LEU A 100 -30.26 2.00 -11.75
C LEU A 100 -31.16 1.88 -10.52
N ASP A 101 -31.94 0.80 -10.43
CA ASP A 101 -32.61 0.37 -9.22
C ASP A 101 -31.63 -0.37 -8.29
N ILE A 102 -31.45 0.14 -7.08
CA ILE A 102 -30.43 -0.35 -6.13
C ILE A 102 -30.71 -1.80 -5.72
N GLU A 103 -31.98 -2.13 -5.46
CA GLU A 103 -32.36 -3.48 -5.03
C GLU A 103 -32.05 -4.50 -6.13
N ARG A 104 -32.38 -4.16 -7.37
CA ARG A 104 -32.06 -4.99 -8.53
C ARG A 104 -30.56 -5.15 -8.74
N VAL A 105 -29.78 -4.07 -8.54
CA VAL A 105 -28.31 -4.13 -8.59
C VAL A 105 -27.81 -5.11 -7.54
N ASN A 106 -28.27 -4.99 -6.30
CA ASN A 106 -27.85 -5.86 -5.20
C ASN A 106 -28.20 -7.35 -5.49
N GLN A 107 -29.38 -7.62 -5.99
CA GLN A 107 -29.81 -8.98 -6.35
C GLN A 107 -28.96 -9.58 -7.47
N LEU A 108 -28.60 -8.80 -8.49
CA LEU A 108 -27.77 -9.28 -9.60
C LEU A 108 -26.33 -9.56 -9.15
N TRP A 109 -25.75 -8.69 -8.33
CA TRP A 109 -24.42 -8.95 -7.77
C TRP A 109 -24.39 -10.19 -6.89
N ASN A 110 -25.40 -10.42 -6.05
CA ASN A 110 -25.49 -11.65 -5.27
C ASN A 110 -25.64 -12.91 -6.15
N LYS A 111 -26.30 -12.82 -7.31
CA LYS A 111 -26.33 -13.92 -8.29
C LYS A 111 -24.96 -14.15 -8.93
N LEU A 112 -24.19 -13.10 -9.25
CA LEU A 112 -22.84 -13.22 -9.77
C LEU A 112 -21.89 -13.84 -8.72
N ILE A 113 -22.00 -13.42 -7.46
CA ILE A 113 -21.24 -14.00 -6.34
C ILE A 113 -21.56 -15.51 -6.20
N LYS A 114 -22.83 -15.88 -6.29
CA LYS A 114 -23.25 -17.29 -6.21
C LYS A 114 -22.71 -18.09 -7.39
N LYS A 115 -22.75 -17.55 -8.60
CA LYS A 115 -22.28 -18.20 -9.83
C LYS A 115 -20.77 -18.40 -9.83
N HIS A 116 -20.00 -17.38 -9.49
CA HIS A 116 -18.54 -17.37 -9.68
C HIS A 116 -17.80 -17.69 -8.38
N GLN A 117 -17.12 -18.84 -8.34
CA GLN A 117 -16.39 -19.33 -7.17
C GLN A 117 -15.28 -18.36 -6.72
N ALA A 118 -14.63 -17.68 -7.66
CA ALA A 118 -13.59 -16.70 -7.37
C ALA A 118 -14.07 -15.58 -6.43
N LEU A 119 -15.33 -15.11 -6.58
CA LEU A 119 -15.91 -14.09 -5.69
C LEU A 119 -16.22 -14.63 -4.28
N ARG A 120 -16.06 -15.92 -4.04
CA ARG A 120 -16.24 -16.58 -2.74
C ARG A 120 -14.95 -17.18 -2.21
N THR A 121 -13.81 -16.83 -2.80
CA THR A 121 -12.51 -17.33 -2.43
C THR A 121 -11.87 -16.42 -1.39
N ILE A 122 -11.23 -17.03 -0.38
CA ILE A 122 -10.33 -16.39 0.59
C ILE A 122 -8.96 -17.07 0.54
N ILE A 123 -7.95 -16.38 1.01
CA ILE A 123 -6.60 -16.91 1.15
C ILE A 123 -6.40 -17.27 2.62
N ASP A 124 -6.45 -18.55 2.93
CA ASP A 124 -6.45 -19.04 4.30
C ASP A 124 -5.05 -19.32 4.85
N SER A 125 -4.03 -19.28 3.99
CA SER A 125 -2.62 -19.37 4.38
C SER A 125 -1.71 -18.88 3.25
N TRP A 126 -0.43 -18.81 3.51
CA TRP A 126 0.59 -18.46 2.51
C TRP A 126 0.70 -19.47 1.33
N GLU A 127 0.07 -20.62 1.46
CA GLU A 127 0.16 -21.71 0.48
C GLU A 127 -1.18 -22.04 -0.16
N THR A 128 -2.28 -21.68 0.49
CA THR A 128 -3.60 -22.19 0.13
C THR A 128 -4.67 -21.12 0.11
N GLN A 129 -5.66 -21.38 -0.74
CA GLN A 129 -6.89 -20.64 -0.85
C GLN A 129 -8.08 -21.58 -0.69
N THR A 130 -9.20 -21.02 -0.21
CA THR A 130 -10.42 -21.79 0.07
C THR A 130 -11.63 -21.11 -0.54
N ILE A 131 -12.47 -21.89 -1.24
CA ILE A 131 -13.78 -21.43 -1.74
C ILE A 131 -14.80 -21.64 -0.63
N LEU A 132 -15.40 -20.55 -0.17
CA LEU A 132 -16.46 -20.58 0.82
C LEU A 132 -17.72 -21.20 0.21
N SER A 133 -18.36 -22.10 0.96
CA SER A 133 -19.64 -22.72 0.61
C SER A 133 -20.80 -21.91 1.15
N GLY A 134 -21.97 -22.03 0.51
CA GLY A 134 -23.22 -21.51 1.04
C GLY A 134 -23.73 -20.25 0.36
N ASP A 135 -24.89 -19.80 0.80
CA ASP A 135 -25.51 -18.57 0.38
C ASP A 135 -24.91 -17.42 1.20
N LEU A 136 -23.88 -16.80 0.64
CA LEU A 136 -23.30 -15.57 1.19
C LEU A 136 -24.21 -14.41 0.78
N ASP A 137 -24.59 -13.58 1.73
CA ASP A 137 -25.41 -12.37 1.51
C ASP A 137 -24.48 -11.15 1.48
N TYR A 138 -24.34 -10.55 0.31
CA TYR A 138 -23.54 -9.35 0.10
C TYR A 138 -24.45 -8.12 0.03
N LYS A 139 -24.05 -7.04 0.67
CA LYS A 139 -24.75 -5.76 0.67
C LYS A 139 -23.91 -4.67 0.02
N LEU A 140 -24.50 -3.96 -0.95
CA LEU A 140 -23.88 -2.83 -1.60
C LEU A 140 -23.61 -1.69 -0.60
N LEU A 141 -22.54 -0.95 -0.81
CA LEU A 141 -22.36 0.36 -0.23
C LEU A 141 -23.22 1.37 -1.00
N VAL A 142 -24.11 2.08 -0.31
CA VAL A 142 -25.11 2.92 -0.99
C VAL A 142 -24.98 4.38 -0.54
N ASN A 143 -24.82 5.29 -1.51
CA ASN A 143 -24.93 6.72 -1.30
C ASN A 143 -26.13 7.27 -2.09
N ASN A 144 -27.24 7.58 -1.38
CA ASN A 144 -28.53 7.91 -1.97
C ASN A 144 -28.78 9.41 -2.19
N GLU A 145 -28.03 10.27 -1.56
CA GLU A 145 -28.34 11.72 -1.60
C GLU A 145 -27.61 12.33 -2.77
N ASN A 146 -28.23 12.85 -3.81
CA ASN A 146 -27.61 13.61 -4.94
C ASN A 146 -26.07 13.70 -4.83
N GLY A 147 -25.54 12.59 -4.38
CA GLY A 147 -24.38 12.44 -3.54
C GLY A 147 -23.11 12.59 -4.33
N ASP A 148 -22.17 13.16 -3.68
CA ASP A 148 -20.80 13.17 -4.13
C ASP A 148 -20.30 11.73 -4.21
N SER A 149 -19.84 11.31 -5.39
CA SER A 149 -19.18 10.00 -5.58
C SER A 149 -17.89 9.88 -4.76
N HIS A 150 -17.38 10.99 -4.26
CA HIS A 150 -16.17 11.09 -3.45
C HIS A 150 -16.23 10.25 -2.16
N LEU A 151 -17.36 10.20 -1.48
CA LEU A 151 -17.51 9.47 -0.21
C LEU A 151 -17.23 7.95 -0.35
N ILE A 152 -17.78 7.31 -1.39
CA ILE A 152 -17.52 5.89 -1.64
C ILE A 152 -16.13 5.69 -2.24
N ARG A 153 -15.67 6.64 -3.08
CA ARG A 153 -14.32 6.59 -3.65
C ARG A 153 -13.24 6.58 -2.57
N GLU A 154 -13.29 7.48 -1.61
CA GLU A 154 -12.34 7.55 -0.50
C GLU A 154 -12.29 6.26 0.32
N GLN A 155 -13.43 5.60 0.50
CA GLN A 155 -13.49 4.33 1.22
C GLN A 155 -12.86 3.17 0.44
N LEU A 156 -12.91 3.20 -0.90
CA LEU A 156 -12.60 2.05 -1.74
C LEU A 156 -11.32 2.18 -2.55
N GLN A 157 -10.87 3.40 -2.85
CA GLN A 157 -9.76 3.64 -3.76
C GLN A 157 -8.44 3.05 -3.26
N ASP A 158 -8.19 3.20 -1.96
CA ASP A 158 -6.96 2.73 -1.30
C ASP A 158 -7.23 1.59 -0.31
N LYS A 159 -8.36 0.90 -0.46
CA LYS A 159 -8.77 -0.14 0.46
C LYS A 159 -7.80 -1.32 0.46
N GLN A 160 -7.38 -1.71 1.65
CA GLN A 160 -6.61 -2.91 1.87
C GLN A 160 -7.55 -4.02 2.35
N TYR A 161 -7.57 -5.15 1.63
CA TYR A 161 -8.33 -6.33 2.01
C TYR A 161 -7.46 -7.25 2.87
N ASP A 162 -8.04 -7.77 3.96
CA ASP A 162 -7.47 -8.91 4.66
C ASP A 162 -7.68 -10.18 3.81
N PRO A 163 -6.62 -10.81 3.31
CA PRO A 163 -6.75 -11.97 2.42
C PRO A 163 -7.55 -13.14 3.02
N ALA A 164 -7.56 -13.28 4.36
CA ALA A 164 -8.25 -14.35 5.07
C ALA A 164 -9.74 -14.07 5.32
N THR A 165 -10.21 -12.84 5.07
CA THR A 165 -11.57 -12.40 5.41
C THR A 165 -12.38 -12.08 4.15
N TRP A 166 -13.53 -12.75 3.97
CA TRP A 166 -14.45 -12.45 2.87
C TRP A 166 -15.29 -11.18 3.18
N PRO A 167 -15.56 -10.33 2.17
CA PRO A 167 -15.18 -10.40 0.75
C PRO A 167 -13.84 -9.74 0.45
N LEU A 168 -13.16 -10.20 -0.60
CA LEU A 168 -11.97 -9.55 -1.18
C LEU A 168 -12.34 -8.58 -2.31
N PHE A 169 -13.52 -7.96 -2.21
CA PHE A 169 -14.03 -6.94 -3.12
C PHE A 169 -15.09 -6.10 -2.44
N ASP A 170 -15.37 -4.92 -2.98
CA ASP A 170 -16.54 -4.12 -2.62
C ASP A 170 -17.20 -3.50 -3.86
N ILE A 171 -18.50 -3.41 -3.81
CA ILE A 171 -19.34 -2.77 -4.83
C ILE A 171 -20.13 -1.65 -4.15
N GLY A 172 -19.93 -0.44 -4.62
CA GLY A 172 -20.67 0.73 -4.17
C GLY A 172 -21.57 1.31 -5.26
N ILE A 173 -22.61 2.04 -4.88
CA ILE A 173 -23.46 2.77 -5.81
C ILE A 173 -23.72 4.18 -5.29
N THR A 174 -23.38 5.19 -6.10
CA THR A 174 -23.80 6.58 -5.88
C THR A 174 -24.92 6.92 -6.83
N GLN A 175 -26.08 7.32 -6.28
CA GLN A 175 -27.26 7.73 -7.04
C GLN A 175 -27.22 9.25 -7.32
N ARG A 176 -27.32 9.62 -8.60
CA ARG A 176 -27.60 10.99 -9.05
C ARG A 176 -28.94 11.08 -9.73
N HIS A 177 -29.39 12.28 -10.06
CA HIS A 177 -30.75 12.50 -10.57
C HIS A 177 -31.13 11.60 -11.75
N GLU A 178 -30.27 11.47 -12.76
CA GLU A 178 -30.50 10.66 -13.98
C GLU A 178 -29.43 9.60 -14.23
N GLN A 179 -28.48 9.44 -13.32
CA GLN A 179 -27.33 8.57 -13.50
C GLN A 179 -27.00 7.83 -12.21
N SER A 180 -26.51 6.61 -12.34
CA SER A 180 -25.87 5.85 -11.25
C SER A 180 -24.40 5.68 -11.56
N ILE A 181 -23.56 5.82 -10.53
CA ILE A 181 -22.15 5.48 -10.58
C ILE A 181 -21.96 4.24 -9.74
N LEU A 182 -21.51 3.16 -10.36
CA LEU A 182 -21.02 1.99 -9.62
C LEU A 182 -19.53 2.16 -9.34
N HIS A 183 -19.18 1.98 -8.08
CA HIS A 183 -17.83 1.95 -7.57
C HIS A 183 -17.41 0.50 -7.42
N LEU A 184 -16.35 0.11 -8.06
CA LEU A 184 -15.90 -1.26 -8.15
C LEU A 184 -14.49 -1.36 -7.57
N SER A 185 -14.34 -2.17 -6.54
CA SER A 185 -13.09 -2.40 -5.85
C SER A 185 -12.86 -3.89 -5.74
N PHE A 186 -11.71 -4.38 -6.24
CA PHE A 186 -11.36 -5.80 -6.23
C PHE A 186 -9.90 -6.02 -5.86
N ASP A 187 -9.62 -7.03 -5.06
CA ASP A 187 -8.26 -7.54 -4.88
C ASP A 187 -7.90 -8.49 -6.03
N PHE A 188 -6.72 -8.31 -6.64
CA PHE A 188 -6.21 -9.19 -7.71
C PHE A 188 -5.88 -10.61 -7.23
N LEU A 189 -5.91 -10.86 -5.92
CA LEU A 189 -5.80 -12.22 -5.41
C LEU A 189 -6.92 -13.14 -5.90
N ILE A 190 -8.08 -12.59 -6.28
CA ILE A 190 -9.25 -13.39 -6.69
C ILE A 190 -9.65 -13.19 -8.15
N LEU A 191 -9.26 -12.08 -8.78
CA LEU A 191 -9.72 -11.73 -10.14
C LEU A 191 -8.60 -11.12 -10.98
N ASP A 192 -8.58 -11.43 -12.27
CA ASP A 192 -7.84 -10.68 -13.28
C ASP A 192 -8.73 -9.63 -13.99
N TRP A 193 -8.13 -8.79 -14.81
CA TRP A 193 -8.84 -7.77 -15.58
C TRP A 193 -9.90 -8.36 -16.52
N THR A 194 -9.62 -9.48 -17.17
CA THR A 194 -10.59 -10.16 -18.06
C THR A 194 -11.81 -10.61 -17.28
N SER A 195 -11.62 -11.14 -16.07
CA SER A 195 -12.70 -11.55 -15.17
C SER A 195 -13.59 -10.38 -14.76
N ILE A 196 -13.01 -9.22 -14.50
CA ILE A 196 -13.78 -8.00 -14.19
C ILE A 196 -14.68 -7.62 -15.37
N TRP A 197 -14.17 -7.68 -16.58
CA TRP A 197 -14.97 -7.39 -17.78
C TRP A 197 -16.07 -8.43 -18.04
N ILE A 198 -15.80 -9.71 -17.78
CA ILE A 198 -16.83 -10.77 -17.85
C ILE A 198 -17.97 -10.46 -16.88
N LEU A 199 -17.66 -10.08 -15.63
CA LEU A 199 -18.66 -9.73 -14.62
C LEU A 199 -19.48 -8.51 -15.03
N LEU A 200 -18.84 -7.45 -15.52
CA LEU A 200 -19.55 -6.23 -15.95
C LEU A 200 -20.44 -6.47 -17.15
N LYS A 201 -20.00 -7.28 -18.13
CA LYS A 201 -20.80 -7.62 -19.29
C LYS A 201 -22.01 -8.48 -18.91
N ALA A 202 -21.82 -9.45 -18.01
CA ALA A 202 -22.91 -10.27 -17.49
C ALA A 202 -23.90 -9.42 -16.67
N PHE A 203 -23.41 -8.47 -15.87
CA PHE A 203 -24.24 -7.55 -15.12
C PHE A 203 -25.06 -6.63 -16.06
N GLU A 204 -24.42 -5.97 -17.04
CA GLU A 204 -25.11 -5.08 -17.98
C GLU A 204 -26.19 -5.83 -18.73
N SER A 205 -25.87 -7.00 -19.29
CA SER A 205 -26.82 -7.82 -20.03
C SER A 205 -28.01 -8.22 -19.16
N ALA A 206 -27.79 -8.77 -17.97
CA ALA A 206 -28.86 -9.20 -17.07
C ALA A 206 -29.67 -8.02 -16.49
N TYR A 207 -29.10 -6.84 -16.43
CA TYR A 207 -29.83 -5.66 -15.94
C TYR A 207 -30.75 -5.07 -17.00
N PHE A 208 -30.29 -4.92 -18.23
CA PHE A 208 -31.02 -4.20 -19.27
C PHE A 208 -31.81 -5.14 -20.22
N ASN A 209 -31.50 -6.44 -20.27
CA ASN A 209 -32.20 -7.42 -21.07
C ASN A 209 -32.92 -8.45 -20.17
N GLU A 210 -34.23 -8.39 -20.13
CA GLU A 210 -35.05 -9.26 -19.26
C GLU A 210 -34.96 -10.75 -19.61
N ASN A 211 -34.51 -11.07 -20.81
CA ASN A 211 -34.32 -12.46 -21.25
C ASN A 211 -32.99 -13.06 -20.82
N ASP A 212 -32.02 -12.23 -20.43
CA ASP A 212 -30.70 -12.69 -20.01
C ASP A 212 -30.67 -12.89 -18.49
N VAL A 213 -30.99 -14.08 -18.06
CA VAL A 213 -30.96 -14.43 -16.63
C VAL A 213 -29.58 -15.00 -16.27
N ILE A 214 -29.00 -14.51 -15.19
CA ILE A 214 -27.77 -15.11 -14.64
C ILE A 214 -28.11 -16.50 -14.12
N ASP A 215 -27.67 -17.52 -14.85
CA ASP A 215 -27.73 -18.91 -14.40
C ASP A 215 -26.69 -19.10 -13.28
N THR A 216 -27.18 -19.54 -12.11
CA THR A 216 -26.34 -19.79 -10.93
C THR A 216 -25.83 -21.23 -10.85
N SER A 217 -26.11 -22.07 -11.86
CA SER A 217 -25.49 -23.39 -11.99
C SER A 217 -23.97 -23.24 -12.13
N GLN A 218 -23.24 -24.17 -11.54
CA GLN A 218 -21.78 -24.17 -11.64
C GLN A 218 -21.38 -25.15 -12.75
N ASP A 219 -20.90 -24.59 -13.86
CA ASP A 219 -20.48 -25.37 -15.02
C ASP A 219 -19.00 -25.79 -14.91
N TYR A 220 -18.26 -25.32 -13.90
CA TYR A 220 -16.86 -25.64 -13.68
C TYR A 220 -16.47 -25.53 -12.20
N GLU A 221 -15.39 -26.22 -11.84
CA GLU A 221 -14.72 -26.08 -10.54
C GLU A 221 -13.43 -25.28 -10.71
N LEU A 222 -13.33 -24.11 -10.11
CA LEU A 222 -12.15 -23.23 -10.21
C LEU A 222 -10.89 -23.94 -9.72
N LYS A 223 -11.02 -24.75 -8.67
CA LYS A 223 -9.95 -25.62 -8.18
C LYS A 223 -9.36 -26.50 -9.28
N ASP A 224 -10.21 -27.16 -10.06
CA ASP A 224 -9.75 -28.11 -11.10
C ASP A 224 -8.96 -27.36 -12.18
N ILE A 225 -9.36 -26.15 -12.52
CA ILE A 225 -8.69 -25.31 -13.49
C ILE A 225 -7.30 -24.88 -12.96
N TYR A 226 -7.22 -24.47 -11.70
CA TYR A 226 -5.95 -24.07 -11.09
C TYR A 226 -5.01 -25.27 -10.91
N MET A 227 -5.54 -26.42 -10.50
CA MET A 227 -4.77 -27.66 -10.43
C MET A 227 -4.27 -28.10 -11.81
N GLN A 228 -5.05 -27.91 -12.88
CA GLN A 228 -4.60 -28.18 -14.25
C GLN A 228 -3.45 -27.27 -14.67
N SER A 229 -3.45 -26.00 -14.23
CA SER A 229 -2.33 -25.07 -14.46
C SER A 229 -1.05 -25.54 -13.74
N GLU A 230 -1.17 -26.04 -12.50
CA GLU A 230 -0.03 -26.63 -11.78
C GLU A 230 0.50 -27.92 -12.46
N LEU A 231 -0.38 -28.72 -13.06
CA LEU A 231 0.05 -29.89 -13.83
C LEU A 231 0.89 -29.52 -15.06
N THR A 232 0.77 -28.31 -15.60
CA THR A 232 1.67 -27.87 -16.69
C THR A 232 3.13 -27.77 -16.24
N LYS A 233 3.38 -27.46 -14.97
CA LYS A 233 4.74 -27.48 -14.39
C LYS A 233 5.32 -28.91 -14.35
N ALA A 234 4.47 -29.92 -14.25
CA ALA A 234 4.85 -31.32 -14.28
C ALA A 234 4.92 -31.90 -15.72
N SER A 235 5.45 -31.14 -16.67
CA SER A 235 5.54 -31.52 -18.09
C SER A 235 6.92 -31.27 -18.67
N SER A 236 7.24 -32.02 -19.76
CA SER A 236 8.48 -31.79 -20.51
C SER A 236 8.51 -30.43 -21.21
N LYS A 237 7.34 -29.78 -21.44
CA LYS A 237 7.28 -28.41 -21.93
C LYS A 237 7.86 -27.42 -20.92
N TYR A 238 7.52 -27.55 -19.64
CA TYR A 238 8.07 -26.71 -18.59
C TYR A 238 9.59 -26.74 -18.54
N LEU A 239 10.20 -27.94 -18.66
CA LEU A 239 11.65 -28.10 -18.68
C LEU A 239 12.30 -27.40 -19.90
N VAL A 240 11.63 -27.44 -21.05
CA VAL A 240 12.09 -26.74 -22.26
C VAL A 240 12.01 -25.22 -22.09
N ASP A 241 10.91 -24.74 -21.53
CA ASP A 241 10.70 -23.32 -21.29
C ASP A 241 11.68 -22.80 -20.22
N GLN A 242 11.89 -23.56 -19.15
CA GLN A 242 12.91 -23.28 -18.13
C GLN A 242 14.30 -23.15 -18.76
N GLN A 243 14.70 -24.12 -19.59
CA GLN A 243 15.99 -24.07 -20.26
C GLN A 243 16.14 -22.87 -21.18
N TYR A 244 15.09 -22.51 -21.93
CA TYR A 244 15.06 -21.31 -22.75
C TYR A 244 15.35 -20.06 -21.91
N TRP A 245 14.62 -19.86 -20.83
CA TRP A 245 14.76 -18.69 -19.98
C TRP A 245 16.09 -18.66 -19.22
N LEU A 246 16.58 -19.81 -18.73
CA LEU A 246 17.88 -19.88 -18.07
C LEU A 246 19.03 -19.56 -19.05
N ASN A 247 18.92 -19.96 -20.33
CA ASN A 247 19.91 -19.60 -21.36
C ASN A 247 19.86 -18.09 -21.69
N LYS A 248 18.69 -17.47 -21.59
CA LYS A 248 18.50 -16.03 -21.84
C LYS A 248 18.92 -15.17 -20.64
N LEU A 249 18.88 -15.72 -19.43
CA LEU A 249 19.13 -15.01 -18.17
C LEU A 249 20.45 -14.22 -18.12
N PRO A 250 21.63 -14.72 -18.58
CA PRO A 250 22.88 -13.95 -18.58
C PRO A 250 22.83 -12.69 -19.44
N HIS A 251 21.92 -12.63 -20.42
CA HIS A 251 21.75 -11.53 -21.37
C HIS A 251 20.52 -10.66 -21.06
N LEU A 252 19.78 -10.99 -19.99
CA LEU A 252 18.61 -10.24 -19.56
C LEU A 252 19.06 -8.90 -18.96
N GLY A 253 18.64 -7.80 -19.56
CA GLY A 253 18.95 -6.44 -19.10
C GLY A 253 18.40 -6.12 -17.71
N GLN A 254 18.71 -4.93 -17.21
CA GLN A 254 18.07 -4.38 -16.02
C GLN A 254 16.76 -3.67 -16.41
N TYR A 255 15.95 -3.28 -15.43
CA TYR A 255 14.83 -2.38 -15.69
C TYR A 255 15.33 -1.01 -16.18
N PRO A 256 14.52 -0.24 -16.94
CA PRO A 256 14.92 1.06 -17.46
C PRO A 256 15.17 2.04 -16.30
N GLN A 257 16.35 2.67 -16.29
CA GLN A 257 16.75 3.64 -15.28
C GLN A 257 16.11 5.02 -15.57
N LEU A 258 14.79 5.07 -15.42
CA LEU A 258 14.01 6.30 -15.57
C LEU A 258 14.37 7.32 -14.47
N PRO A 259 14.06 8.63 -14.67
CA PRO A 259 14.27 9.67 -13.65
C PRO A 259 13.45 9.44 -12.38
N ILE A 260 13.97 8.66 -11.42
CA ILE A 260 13.31 8.37 -10.14
C ILE A 260 13.90 9.20 -9.00
N THR A 261 13.04 9.54 -8.02
CA THR A 261 13.41 10.21 -6.76
C THR A 261 12.88 9.36 -5.62
N ILE A 262 13.77 8.58 -4.96
CA ILE A 262 13.34 7.58 -3.95
C ILE A 262 12.98 8.21 -2.59
N ASP A 263 13.38 9.46 -2.33
CA ASP A 263 13.32 10.06 -0.99
C ASP A 263 11.92 10.35 -0.44
N ASN A 264 10.86 10.24 -1.28
CA ASN A 264 9.48 10.54 -0.89
C ASN A 264 8.47 9.51 -1.41
N ALA A 265 8.88 8.26 -1.63
CA ALA A 265 7.95 7.22 -2.10
C ALA A 265 6.85 6.95 -1.08
N LYS A 266 5.59 7.13 -1.48
CA LYS A 266 4.40 6.79 -0.70
C LYS A 266 3.81 5.47 -1.18
N ASP A 267 2.97 4.85 -0.36
CA ASP A 267 2.29 3.60 -0.69
C ASP A 267 1.01 3.79 -1.52
N LEU A 268 0.84 4.98 -2.07
CA LEU A 268 -0.27 5.40 -2.90
C LEU A 268 0.13 5.45 -4.38
N PHE A 269 -0.84 5.24 -5.25
CA PHE A 269 -0.68 5.37 -6.70
C PHE A 269 -1.50 6.53 -7.24
N VAL A 270 -1.03 7.07 -8.36
CA VAL A 270 -1.74 8.13 -9.10
C VAL A 270 -1.89 7.69 -10.54
N ARG A 271 -3.12 7.82 -11.07
CA ARG A 271 -3.43 7.55 -12.47
C ARG A 271 -3.31 8.81 -13.31
N ASN A 272 -2.65 8.67 -14.44
CA ASN A 272 -2.71 9.60 -15.56
C ASN A 272 -3.19 8.85 -16.80
N SER A 273 -4.03 9.45 -17.62
CA SER A 273 -4.62 8.74 -18.74
C SER A 273 -4.85 9.64 -19.93
N PHE A 274 -4.90 9.03 -21.13
CA PHE A 274 -5.40 9.65 -22.35
C PHE A 274 -6.16 8.63 -23.19
N VAL A 275 -6.97 9.13 -24.12
CA VAL A 275 -7.81 8.30 -24.99
C VAL A 275 -7.56 8.63 -26.44
N VAL A 276 -7.14 7.63 -27.23
CA VAL A 276 -7.07 7.72 -28.68
C VAL A 276 -8.48 7.47 -29.26
N ASN A 277 -9.02 8.44 -29.98
CA ASN A 277 -10.36 8.35 -30.53
C ASN A 277 -10.52 7.20 -31.52
N ARG A 278 -11.78 6.82 -31.81
CA ARG A 278 -12.11 5.65 -32.62
C ARG A 278 -11.45 5.67 -34.01
N GLN A 279 -11.46 6.83 -34.68
CA GLN A 279 -10.91 6.94 -36.03
C GLN A 279 -9.38 6.80 -36.02
N SER A 280 -8.71 7.47 -35.09
CA SER A 280 -7.25 7.38 -34.93
C SER A 280 -6.82 5.97 -34.59
N TRP A 281 -7.55 5.32 -33.68
CA TRP A 281 -7.27 3.94 -33.32
C TRP A 281 -7.46 2.96 -34.46
N LEU A 282 -8.53 3.12 -35.25
CA LEU A 282 -8.75 2.31 -36.45
C LEU A 282 -7.61 2.49 -37.46
N ASN A 283 -7.13 3.72 -37.64
CA ASN A 283 -5.99 4.01 -38.51
C ASN A 283 -4.72 3.31 -38.03
N LEU A 284 -4.46 3.34 -36.71
CA LEU A 284 -3.32 2.67 -36.10
C LEU A 284 -3.39 1.14 -36.25
N LYS A 285 -4.56 0.54 -36.05
CA LYS A 285 -4.77 -0.90 -36.31
C LYS A 285 -4.55 -1.28 -37.77
N THR A 286 -5.10 -0.48 -38.67
CA THR A 286 -4.90 -0.69 -40.12
C THR A 286 -3.43 -0.57 -40.49
N PHE A 287 -2.74 0.42 -39.96
CA PHE A 287 -1.31 0.62 -40.16
C PHE A 287 -0.51 -0.60 -39.65
N ALA A 288 -0.76 -1.06 -38.45
CA ALA A 288 -0.10 -2.23 -37.88
C ALA A 288 -0.28 -3.46 -38.81
N GLN A 289 -1.52 -3.71 -39.23
CA GLN A 289 -1.84 -4.81 -40.15
C GLN A 289 -1.08 -4.72 -41.48
N GLN A 290 -1.00 -3.52 -42.09
CA GLN A 290 -0.29 -3.29 -43.37
C GLN A 290 1.21 -3.61 -43.26
N HIS A 291 1.79 -3.47 -42.06
CA HIS A 291 3.21 -3.71 -41.82
C HIS A 291 3.49 -5.06 -41.08
N GLY A 292 2.50 -5.93 -40.98
CA GLY A 292 2.64 -7.23 -40.34
C GLY A 292 2.86 -7.18 -38.84
N LEU A 293 2.45 -6.08 -38.21
CA LEU A 293 2.54 -5.88 -36.76
C LEU A 293 1.19 -6.16 -36.10
N THR A 294 1.24 -6.65 -34.84
CA THR A 294 0.05 -6.65 -33.99
C THR A 294 -0.18 -5.25 -33.41
N SER A 295 -1.44 -4.91 -33.14
CA SER A 295 -1.80 -3.65 -32.47
C SER A 295 -1.10 -3.50 -31.12
N ASN A 296 -0.96 -4.63 -30.40
CA ASN A 296 -0.24 -4.68 -29.14
C ASN A 296 1.24 -4.32 -29.30
N THR A 297 1.91 -4.89 -30.29
CA THR A 297 3.32 -4.57 -30.59
C THR A 297 3.51 -3.12 -30.96
N LEU A 298 2.58 -2.54 -31.72
CA LEU A 298 2.67 -1.13 -32.12
C LEU A 298 2.67 -0.22 -30.89
N VAL A 299 1.74 -0.42 -29.94
CA VAL A 299 1.65 0.41 -28.73
C VAL A 299 2.82 0.13 -27.79
N LEU A 300 3.22 -1.15 -27.62
CA LEU A 300 4.39 -1.54 -26.84
C LEU A 300 5.68 -0.90 -27.39
N THR A 301 5.84 -0.84 -28.72
CA THR A 301 7.00 -0.18 -29.34
C THR A 301 6.98 1.32 -29.09
N ALA A 302 5.81 1.99 -29.18
CA ALA A 302 5.69 3.40 -28.83
C ALA A 302 6.10 3.67 -27.39
N PHE A 303 5.61 2.85 -26.45
CA PHE A 303 6.02 2.91 -25.05
C PHE A 303 7.53 2.69 -24.88
N ALA A 304 8.10 1.67 -25.53
CA ALA A 304 9.52 1.35 -25.46
C ALA A 304 10.40 2.49 -26.03
N CYS A 305 10.00 3.12 -27.12
CA CYS A 305 10.70 4.28 -27.68
C CYS A 305 10.66 5.49 -26.73
N VAL A 306 9.51 5.73 -26.07
CA VAL A 306 9.41 6.82 -25.09
C VAL A 306 10.27 6.52 -23.87
N VAL A 307 10.26 5.29 -23.35
CA VAL A 307 11.16 4.86 -22.26
C VAL A 307 12.63 5.08 -22.67
N ASN A 308 13.04 4.62 -23.86
CA ASN A 308 14.41 4.73 -24.34
C ASN A 308 14.87 6.19 -24.49
N LYS A 309 13.98 7.12 -24.80
CA LYS A 309 14.29 8.56 -24.84
C LYS A 309 14.84 9.08 -23.51
N TRP A 310 14.37 8.52 -22.37
CA TRP A 310 14.67 8.99 -21.02
C TRP A 310 15.80 8.24 -20.31
N ILE A 311 16.42 7.26 -20.97
CA ILE A 311 17.49 6.43 -20.42
C ILE A 311 18.70 6.40 -21.34
N ASP A 312 19.87 6.07 -20.77
CA ASP A 312 21.11 5.88 -21.54
C ASP A 312 21.34 4.40 -21.93
N GLN A 313 20.45 3.49 -21.49
CA GLN A 313 20.57 2.05 -21.74
C GLN A 313 20.03 1.69 -23.11
N GLN A 314 20.80 0.95 -23.91
CA GLN A 314 20.33 0.41 -25.19
C GLN A 314 19.36 -0.75 -25.01
N THR A 315 19.57 -1.55 -23.95
CA THR A 315 18.74 -2.73 -23.63
C THR A 315 18.20 -2.61 -22.22
N PHE A 316 16.91 -2.81 -22.09
CA PHE A 316 16.20 -2.77 -20.81
C PHE A 316 15.09 -3.82 -20.78
N VAL A 317 14.61 -4.15 -19.58
CA VAL A 317 13.53 -5.14 -19.39
C VAL A 317 12.25 -4.44 -18.94
N VAL A 318 11.17 -4.77 -19.63
CA VAL A 318 9.80 -4.41 -19.23
C VAL A 318 9.11 -5.68 -18.73
N ASN A 319 8.44 -5.61 -17.59
CA ASN A 319 7.63 -6.68 -17.06
C ASN A 319 6.26 -6.65 -17.74
N LEU A 320 5.97 -7.63 -18.56
CA LEU A 320 4.68 -7.75 -19.25
C LEU A 320 3.68 -8.52 -18.40
N THR A 321 2.51 -7.93 -18.20
CA THR A 321 1.35 -8.68 -17.71
C THR A 321 0.74 -9.48 -18.85
N THR A 322 0.66 -10.79 -18.69
CA THR A 322 0.06 -11.72 -19.65
C THR A 322 -1.09 -12.48 -19.01
N MET A 323 -2.02 -12.97 -19.83
CA MET A 323 -3.13 -13.81 -19.37
C MET A 323 -2.84 -15.26 -19.74
N ASN A 324 -2.67 -16.12 -18.74
CA ASN A 324 -2.43 -17.55 -18.95
C ASN A 324 -3.74 -18.34 -18.91
N ARG A 325 -4.66 -18.03 -19.85
CA ARG A 325 -5.92 -18.74 -20.04
C ARG A 325 -5.67 -19.92 -21.00
N ASN A 326 -5.34 -21.08 -20.41
CA ASN A 326 -4.92 -22.25 -21.16
C ASN A 326 -6.10 -22.88 -21.95
N GLU A 327 -5.94 -23.03 -23.27
CA GLU A 327 -6.95 -23.58 -24.19
C GLU A 327 -7.35 -25.07 -23.89
N THR A 328 -6.69 -25.71 -22.93
CA THR A 328 -7.08 -27.06 -22.49
C THR A 328 -8.44 -27.12 -21.81
N TYR A 329 -8.93 -26.00 -21.30
CA TYR A 329 -10.25 -25.88 -20.71
C TYR A 329 -11.21 -25.25 -21.72
N LYS A 330 -12.30 -25.93 -22.03
CA LYS A 330 -13.35 -25.39 -22.89
C LYS A 330 -13.96 -24.15 -22.18
N ASP A 331 -14.17 -23.10 -22.93
CA ASP A 331 -14.78 -21.86 -22.48
C ASP A 331 -14.00 -21.09 -21.39
N ILE A 332 -12.67 -21.31 -21.30
CA ILE A 332 -11.77 -20.63 -20.34
C ILE A 332 -11.91 -19.09 -20.39
N ASP A 333 -12.25 -18.52 -21.54
CA ASP A 333 -12.44 -17.09 -21.74
C ASP A 333 -13.67 -16.53 -21.05
N HIS A 334 -14.58 -17.40 -20.58
CA HIS A 334 -15.79 -17.03 -19.81
C HIS A 334 -15.66 -17.33 -18.31
N ILE A 335 -14.54 -17.87 -17.88
CA ILE A 335 -14.32 -18.24 -16.48
C ILE A 335 -13.79 -17.06 -15.70
N VAL A 336 -14.36 -16.81 -14.52
CA VAL A 336 -13.93 -15.76 -13.58
C VAL A 336 -12.93 -16.33 -12.59
N GLY A 337 -11.75 -15.68 -12.47
CA GLY A 337 -10.65 -16.07 -11.60
C GLY A 337 -9.41 -15.23 -11.89
N ASP A 338 -8.35 -15.41 -11.13
CA ASP A 338 -7.05 -14.83 -11.48
C ASP A 338 -6.27 -15.77 -12.39
N PHE A 339 -6.06 -15.37 -13.63
CA PHE A 339 -5.23 -16.05 -14.64
C PHE A 339 -4.04 -15.21 -15.06
N THR A 340 -3.73 -14.19 -14.27
CA THR A 340 -2.58 -13.32 -14.50
C THR A 340 -1.29 -14.12 -14.47
N SER A 341 -0.41 -13.81 -15.39
CA SER A 341 0.97 -14.27 -15.46
C SER A 341 1.86 -13.09 -15.86
N THR A 342 3.15 -13.26 -15.76
CA THR A 342 4.12 -12.24 -16.13
C THR A 342 5.18 -12.79 -17.06
N ASN A 343 5.79 -11.90 -17.84
CA ASN A 343 6.92 -12.22 -18.71
C ASN A 343 7.92 -11.05 -18.70
N LEU A 344 9.21 -11.33 -18.57
CA LEU A 344 10.26 -10.33 -18.58
C LEU A 344 10.79 -10.13 -20.01
N LEU A 345 10.20 -9.17 -20.73
CA LEU A 345 10.59 -8.86 -22.10
C LEU A 345 11.85 -7.99 -22.12
N SER A 346 12.94 -8.51 -22.66
CA SER A 346 14.13 -7.73 -22.97
C SER A 346 13.94 -6.96 -24.28
N ILE A 347 13.97 -5.64 -24.17
CA ILE A 347 13.78 -4.71 -25.29
C ILE A 347 15.11 -4.04 -25.61
N ASN A 348 15.48 -4.06 -26.91
CA ASN A 348 16.58 -3.28 -27.44
C ASN A 348 16.01 -2.28 -28.45
N VAL A 349 16.16 -0.98 -28.15
CA VAL A 349 15.78 0.08 -29.06
C VAL A 349 17.03 0.66 -29.72
N ASP A 350 17.12 0.53 -31.03
CA ASP A 350 18.20 1.11 -31.84
C ASP A 350 17.76 2.49 -32.36
N GLU A 351 18.37 3.54 -31.84
CA GLU A 351 18.07 4.92 -32.21
C GLU A 351 18.38 5.23 -33.69
N ASN A 352 19.29 4.47 -34.32
CA ASN A 352 19.66 4.63 -35.72
C ASN A 352 18.70 3.88 -36.66
N SER A 353 17.87 3.00 -36.12
CA SER A 353 16.80 2.32 -36.86
C SER A 353 15.48 3.09 -36.80
N SER A 354 14.63 2.82 -37.78
CA SER A 354 13.27 3.36 -37.82
C SER A 354 12.35 2.74 -36.76
N PHE A 355 11.19 3.37 -36.52
CA PHE A 355 10.14 2.83 -35.65
C PHE A 355 9.72 1.43 -36.10
N LEU A 356 9.50 1.22 -37.43
CA LEU A 356 9.07 -0.08 -37.96
C LEU A 356 10.10 -1.18 -37.77
N GLU A 357 11.39 -0.87 -37.97
CA GLU A 357 12.47 -1.85 -37.74
C GLU A 357 12.55 -2.25 -36.26
N ASN A 358 12.43 -1.29 -35.34
CA ASN A 358 12.37 -1.58 -33.91
C ASN A 358 11.12 -2.38 -33.54
N ALA A 359 9.95 -2.02 -34.09
CA ALA A 359 8.69 -2.75 -33.86
C ALA A 359 8.78 -4.21 -34.31
N SER A 360 9.40 -4.44 -35.49
CA SER A 360 9.58 -5.80 -36.01
C SER A 360 10.49 -6.64 -35.11
N LYS A 361 11.58 -6.05 -34.60
CA LYS A 361 12.50 -6.72 -33.65
C LYS A 361 11.79 -7.04 -32.31
N ILE A 362 11.05 -6.06 -31.75
CA ILE A 362 10.29 -6.24 -30.49
C ILE A 362 9.23 -7.34 -30.68
N GLN A 363 8.50 -7.33 -31.82
CA GLN A 363 7.50 -8.37 -32.10
C GLN A 363 8.13 -9.77 -32.18
N ALA A 364 9.25 -9.91 -32.86
CA ALA A 364 9.91 -11.20 -32.96
C ALA A 364 10.32 -11.74 -31.58
N THR A 365 10.94 -10.91 -30.74
CA THR A 365 11.32 -11.27 -29.38
C THR A 365 10.10 -11.62 -28.54
N LEU A 366 9.04 -10.80 -28.60
CA LEU A 366 7.79 -11.03 -27.86
C LEU A 366 7.13 -12.37 -28.24
N LEU A 367 7.02 -12.66 -29.53
CA LEU A 367 6.41 -13.90 -30.04
C LEU A 367 7.24 -15.14 -29.66
N GLU A 368 8.56 -15.04 -29.66
CA GLU A 368 9.44 -16.11 -29.19
C GLU A 368 9.25 -16.35 -27.68
N ASP A 369 9.29 -15.29 -26.86
CA ASP A 369 9.11 -15.40 -25.41
C ASP A 369 7.74 -15.98 -25.03
N LEU A 370 6.66 -15.58 -25.71
CA LEU A 370 5.32 -16.09 -25.48
C LEU A 370 5.13 -17.58 -25.82
N GLN A 371 6.00 -18.16 -26.66
CA GLN A 371 6.02 -19.61 -26.89
C GLN A 371 6.54 -20.39 -25.69
N HIS A 372 7.27 -19.73 -24.79
CA HIS A 372 7.88 -20.29 -23.59
C HIS A 372 7.20 -19.80 -22.30
N ASN A 373 5.86 -19.85 -22.28
CA ASN A 373 5.02 -19.26 -21.25
C ASN A 373 4.68 -20.16 -20.04
N THR A 374 5.13 -21.41 -20.05
CA THR A 374 4.92 -22.31 -18.90
C THR A 374 5.91 -22.04 -17.77
N PHE A 375 7.08 -21.46 -18.07
CA PHE A 375 8.02 -20.90 -17.11
C PHE A 375 7.81 -19.39 -17.06
N THR A 376 7.21 -18.90 -15.99
CA THR A 376 6.66 -17.52 -15.88
C THR A 376 7.74 -16.49 -15.52
N GLY A 377 7.40 -15.20 -15.61
CA GLY A 377 8.27 -14.13 -15.11
C GLY A 377 8.51 -14.22 -13.61
N VAL A 378 7.55 -14.76 -12.84
CA VAL A 378 7.73 -15.02 -11.41
C VAL A 378 8.78 -16.11 -11.18
N ASP A 379 8.72 -17.22 -11.96
CA ASP A 379 9.75 -18.28 -11.91
C ASP A 379 11.13 -17.73 -12.27
N LEU A 380 11.20 -16.89 -13.31
CA LEU A 380 12.44 -16.25 -13.75
C LEU A 380 13.00 -15.29 -12.69
N ILE A 381 12.17 -14.50 -12.03
CA ILE A 381 12.58 -13.63 -10.93
C ILE A 381 13.11 -14.43 -9.75
N ARG A 382 12.51 -15.59 -9.44
CA ARG A 382 13.04 -16.52 -8.42
C ARG A 382 14.45 -16.97 -8.76
N GLU A 383 14.71 -17.35 -10.03
CA GLU A 383 16.07 -17.73 -10.47
C GLU A 383 17.06 -16.55 -10.41
N ILE A 384 16.65 -15.35 -10.78
CA ILE A 384 17.48 -14.15 -10.68
C ILE A 384 17.86 -13.86 -9.23
N ARG A 385 16.92 -14.02 -8.30
CA ARG A 385 17.15 -13.75 -6.88
C ARG A 385 18.13 -14.70 -6.21
N LYS A 386 18.34 -15.90 -6.74
CA LYS A 386 19.39 -16.81 -6.28
C LYS A 386 20.81 -16.21 -6.41
N THR A 387 21.01 -15.33 -7.38
CA THR A 387 22.31 -14.68 -7.64
C THR A 387 22.33 -13.20 -7.26
N ASN A 388 21.17 -12.54 -7.19
CA ASN A 388 21.04 -11.11 -6.89
C ASN A 388 19.69 -10.84 -6.23
N SER A 389 19.65 -10.83 -4.90
CA SER A 389 18.43 -10.70 -4.10
C SER A 389 17.69 -9.37 -4.26
N ASN A 390 18.40 -8.30 -4.69
CA ASN A 390 17.84 -6.94 -4.75
C ASN A 390 17.34 -6.53 -6.14
N ARG A 391 17.37 -7.42 -7.13
CA ARG A 391 16.99 -7.09 -8.51
C ARG A 391 15.45 -7.00 -8.64
N LEU A 392 14.97 -5.84 -9.08
CA LEU A 392 13.56 -5.55 -9.29
C LEU A 392 13.28 -5.29 -10.78
N TYR A 393 12.02 -5.48 -11.19
CA TYR A 393 11.50 -5.12 -12.52
C TYR A 393 10.20 -4.33 -12.38
N PRO A 394 10.29 -3.07 -11.91
CA PRO A 394 9.14 -2.30 -11.44
C PRO A 394 8.41 -1.52 -12.54
N ILE A 395 8.86 -1.62 -13.80
CA ILE A 395 8.20 -1.00 -14.96
C ILE A 395 7.40 -2.06 -15.66
N VAL A 396 6.08 -1.91 -15.63
CA VAL A 396 5.11 -2.89 -16.11
C VAL A 396 4.39 -2.36 -17.34
N PHE A 397 4.04 -3.26 -18.25
CA PHE A 397 3.17 -2.98 -19.38
C PHE A 397 2.05 -4.03 -19.41
N THR A 398 0.82 -3.57 -19.25
CA THR A 398 -0.37 -4.41 -19.19
C THR A 398 -1.26 -4.16 -20.42
N SER A 399 -1.55 -5.20 -21.19
CA SER A 399 -2.38 -5.09 -22.38
C SER A 399 -3.55 -6.05 -22.36
N SER A 400 -4.75 -5.53 -22.54
CA SER A 400 -5.97 -6.31 -22.79
C SER A 400 -6.42 -6.30 -24.25
N LEU A 401 -5.62 -5.80 -25.19
CA LEU A 401 -5.98 -5.73 -26.61
C LEU A 401 -6.25 -7.11 -27.24
N GLY A 402 -5.66 -8.18 -26.69
CA GLY A 402 -5.88 -9.55 -27.13
C GLY A 402 -7.29 -10.10 -26.83
N THR A 403 -8.03 -9.48 -25.92
CA THR A 403 -9.42 -9.89 -25.56
C THR A 403 -10.46 -9.26 -26.49
N GLY A 404 -10.04 -8.41 -27.46
CA GLY A 404 -10.93 -7.73 -28.40
C GLY A 404 -11.52 -6.42 -27.85
N ASP A 405 -12.40 -5.80 -28.66
CA ASP A 405 -13.13 -4.57 -28.29
C ASP A 405 -14.18 -4.88 -27.21
N MET A 406 -14.05 -4.27 -26.05
CA MET A 406 -15.05 -4.36 -24.98
C MET A 406 -16.19 -3.40 -25.30
N HIS A 407 -17.24 -3.93 -25.89
CA HIS A 407 -18.42 -3.16 -26.26
C HIS A 407 -19.48 -3.21 -25.16
N PHE A 408 -19.87 -2.03 -24.69
CA PHE A 408 -20.98 -1.82 -23.74
C PHE A 408 -21.99 -0.84 -24.33
N GLU A 409 -23.28 -1.12 -24.18
CA GLU A 409 -24.36 -0.24 -24.68
C GLU A 409 -24.72 0.85 -23.67
N HIS A 410 -24.78 0.51 -22.39
CA HIS A 410 -25.27 1.38 -21.32
C HIS A 410 -24.16 1.82 -20.37
N LEU A 411 -23.13 1.02 -20.21
CA LEU A 411 -21.99 1.29 -19.36
C LEU A 411 -21.02 2.27 -20.03
N LYS A 412 -20.60 3.28 -19.27
CA LYS A 412 -19.49 4.17 -19.63
C LYS A 412 -18.44 4.11 -18.55
N ILE A 413 -17.19 3.90 -18.91
CA ILE A 413 -16.07 3.99 -17.97
C ILE A 413 -16.02 5.42 -17.41
N GLY A 414 -15.87 5.54 -16.10
CA GLY A 414 -15.63 6.80 -15.42
C GLY A 414 -14.21 7.32 -15.66
N ASP A 415 -13.99 8.57 -15.34
CA ASP A 415 -12.66 9.19 -15.46
C ASP A 415 -11.74 8.78 -14.28
N GLU A 416 -12.36 8.29 -13.20
CA GLU A 416 -11.71 7.91 -11.96
C GLU A 416 -11.44 6.42 -11.90
N GLY A 417 -10.24 6.08 -11.49
CA GLY A 417 -9.82 4.68 -11.31
C GLY A 417 -8.34 4.57 -11.04
N LEU A 418 -7.93 3.48 -10.45
CA LEU A 418 -6.56 3.22 -10.05
C LEU A 418 -6.32 1.72 -10.02
N SER A 419 -5.13 1.30 -10.46
CA SER A 419 -4.64 -0.06 -10.25
C SER A 419 -3.32 -0.01 -9.51
N GLN A 420 -3.19 -0.83 -8.48
CA GLN A 420 -1.99 -0.89 -7.65
C GLN A 420 -1.46 -2.32 -7.64
N SER A 421 -0.15 -2.45 -7.68
CA SER A 421 0.51 -3.74 -7.52
C SER A 421 1.80 -3.56 -6.72
N PRO A 422 2.10 -4.48 -5.79
CA PRO A 422 3.34 -4.43 -5.03
C PRO A 422 4.57 -4.41 -5.93
N GLN A 423 5.62 -3.70 -5.50
CA GLN A 423 6.92 -3.61 -6.21
C GLN A 423 6.87 -2.95 -7.59
N VAL A 424 5.75 -2.35 -7.99
CA VAL A 424 5.58 -1.61 -9.23
C VAL A 424 5.84 -0.12 -9.00
N PHE A 425 6.58 0.52 -9.92
CA PHE A 425 6.78 1.97 -9.93
C PHE A 425 5.91 2.64 -10.99
N MET A 426 5.74 1.98 -12.13
CA MET A 426 4.91 2.44 -13.24
C MET A 426 4.27 1.24 -13.92
N ASP A 427 2.96 1.27 -14.12
CA ASP A 427 2.21 0.34 -14.96
C ASP A 427 1.52 1.09 -16.10
N CYS A 428 1.90 0.78 -17.33
CA CYS A 428 1.25 1.29 -18.53
C CYS A 428 0.20 0.27 -19.01
N GLN A 429 -1.07 0.62 -18.83
CA GLN A 429 -2.21 -0.23 -19.14
C GLN A 429 -2.89 0.24 -20.42
N ILE A 430 -3.12 -0.67 -21.35
CA ILE A 430 -3.80 -0.40 -22.61
C ILE A 430 -5.00 -1.32 -22.82
N MET A 431 -6.12 -0.72 -23.25
CA MET A 431 -7.36 -1.45 -23.51
C MET A 431 -8.20 -0.80 -24.62
N GLU A 432 -8.91 -1.61 -25.36
CA GLU A 432 -9.87 -1.12 -26.37
C GLU A 432 -11.29 -1.18 -25.78
N ILE A 433 -11.96 -0.03 -25.72
CA ILE A 433 -13.31 0.10 -25.20
C ILE A 433 -14.15 0.92 -26.17
N ASN A 434 -15.23 0.35 -26.68
CA ASN A 434 -16.12 0.98 -27.65
C ASN A 434 -15.37 1.54 -28.88
N GLY A 435 -14.36 0.80 -29.35
CA GLY A 435 -13.53 1.14 -30.49
C GLY A 435 -12.52 2.27 -30.26
N LYS A 436 -12.27 2.67 -29.02
CA LYS A 436 -11.25 3.65 -28.62
C LYS A 436 -10.12 2.95 -27.86
N LEU A 437 -8.87 3.40 -28.07
CA LEU A 437 -7.76 2.97 -27.25
C LEU A 437 -7.67 3.85 -26.01
N ASN A 438 -7.82 3.23 -24.84
CA ASN A 438 -7.60 3.86 -23.54
C ASN A 438 -6.20 3.49 -23.06
N VAL A 439 -5.43 4.50 -22.66
CA VAL A 439 -4.08 4.35 -22.11
C VAL A 439 -4.08 4.93 -20.71
N ASN A 440 -3.80 4.09 -19.71
CA ASN A 440 -3.66 4.49 -18.31
C ASN A 440 -2.20 4.28 -17.91
N ILE A 441 -1.64 5.24 -17.19
CA ILE A 441 -0.31 5.14 -16.59
C ILE A 441 -0.47 5.35 -15.10
N ASP A 442 -0.43 4.25 -14.36
CA ASP A 442 -0.49 4.24 -12.90
C ASP A 442 0.94 4.29 -12.35
N THR A 443 1.24 5.30 -11.55
CA THR A 443 2.57 5.50 -10.97
C THR A 443 2.50 5.59 -9.47
N ARG A 444 3.48 4.97 -8.79
CA ARG A 444 3.62 5.09 -7.35
C ARG A 444 4.05 6.51 -6.98
N GLN A 445 3.30 7.13 -6.07
CA GLN A 445 3.50 8.52 -5.69
C GLN A 445 4.87 8.72 -5.04
N GLY A 446 5.55 9.80 -5.43
CA GLY A 446 6.89 10.14 -4.91
C GLY A 446 8.05 9.38 -5.57
N ILE A 447 7.81 8.39 -6.42
CA ILE A 447 8.87 7.74 -7.21
C ILE A 447 9.31 8.62 -8.38
N PHE A 448 8.37 9.27 -9.06
CA PHE A 448 8.66 10.13 -10.19
C PHE A 448 8.20 11.56 -9.90
N LYS A 449 8.93 12.55 -10.42
CA LYS A 449 8.47 13.93 -10.40
C LYS A 449 7.28 14.10 -11.35
N GLU A 450 6.31 14.89 -10.96
CA GLU A 450 5.11 15.17 -11.76
C GLU A 450 5.45 15.71 -13.15
N ALA A 451 6.41 16.62 -13.25
CA ALA A 451 6.88 17.15 -14.52
C ALA A 451 7.41 16.07 -15.48
N PHE A 452 8.07 15.01 -14.95
CA PHE A 452 8.51 13.87 -15.75
C PHE A 452 7.31 13.07 -16.25
N ILE A 453 6.37 12.73 -15.38
CA ILE A 453 5.19 11.93 -15.75
C ILE A 453 4.34 12.66 -16.78
N ASN A 454 4.05 13.94 -16.57
CA ASN A 454 3.29 14.75 -17.51
C ASN A 454 3.96 14.76 -18.90
N ARG A 455 5.29 14.91 -18.94
CA ARG A 455 6.03 14.88 -20.20
C ARG A 455 6.05 13.50 -20.83
N PHE A 456 6.23 12.45 -20.07
CA PHE A 456 6.22 11.05 -20.53
C PHE A 456 4.89 10.71 -21.23
N ILE A 457 3.77 11.13 -20.64
CA ILE A 457 2.42 10.92 -21.20
C ILE A 457 2.26 11.66 -22.51
N MET A 458 2.64 12.93 -22.55
CA MET A 458 2.62 13.74 -23.78
C MET A 458 3.48 13.12 -24.89
N ASP A 459 4.64 12.59 -24.55
CA ASP A 459 5.53 11.92 -25.50
C ASP A 459 4.90 10.65 -26.05
N LEU A 460 4.22 9.85 -25.20
CA LEU A 460 3.55 8.62 -25.62
C LEU A 460 2.34 8.90 -26.50
N GLU A 461 1.52 9.88 -26.13
CA GLU A 461 0.40 10.32 -26.95
C GLU A 461 0.89 10.85 -28.31
N HIS A 462 1.91 11.71 -28.30
CA HIS A 462 2.51 12.25 -29.52
C HIS A 462 3.09 11.14 -30.42
N MET A 463 3.79 10.16 -29.84
CA MET A 463 4.35 9.03 -30.59
C MET A 463 3.23 8.24 -31.28
N LEU A 464 2.14 7.94 -30.58
CA LEU A 464 1.00 7.21 -31.14
C LEU A 464 0.23 8.02 -32.21
N MET A 465 0.02 9.33 -31.97
CA MET A 465 -0.84 10.13 -32.85
C MET A 465 -0.14 10.67 -34.07
N ASN A 466 1.13 11.03 -33.98
CA ASN A 466 1.82 11.77 -35.04
C ASN A 466 2.92 10.93 -35.72
N TYR A 467 3.59 10.05 -34.97
CA TYR A 467 4.74 9.32 -35.53
C TYR A 467 4.31 8.12 -36.37
N THR A 468 3.18 7.50 -36.05
CA THR A 468 2.65 6.34 -36.78
C THR A 468 1.89 6.70 -38.09
N THR A 469 1.67 7.98 -38.35
CA THR A 469 0.86 8.44 -39.47
C THR A 469 1.65 9.21 -40.55
N SER A 470 2.98 9.39 -40.42
CA SER A 470 3.79 10.26 -41.28
C SER A 470 4.98 9.55 -41.93
N GLU A 471 5.65 10.24 -42.92
CA GLU A 471 6.94 9.86 -43.50
C GLU A 471 8.06 9.64 -42.44
N SER A 472 7.83 10.07 -41.19
CA SER A 472 8.75 9.88 -40.07
C SER A 472 8.96 8.42 -39.64
N LEU A 473 8.05 7.51 -40.00
CA LEU A 473 8.15 6.07 -39.67
C LEU A 473 9.35 5.36 -40.31
N THR A 474 9.86 5.87 -41.41
CA THR A 474 11.04 5.33 -42.11
C THR A 474 12.33 6.05 -41.70
N LYS A 475 12.22 7.13 -40.94
CA LYS A 475 13.38 7.85 -40.41
C LYS A 475 13.89 7.20 -39.13
N ALA A 476 15.20 7.32 -38.89
CA ALA A 476 15.81 6.88 -37.64
C ALA A 476 15.18 7.62 -36.45
N LEU A 477 14.99 6.93 -35.34
CA LEU A 477 14.44 7.48 -34.07
C LEU A 477 15.31 8.61 -33.52
N SER A 478 16.62 8.59 -33.81
CA SER A 478 17.57 9.66 -33.41
C SER A 478 17.11 11.04 -33.87
N PHE A 479 16.43 11.14 -35.00
CA PHE A 479 15.88 12.42 -35.52
C PHE A 479 14.82 13.00 -34.54
N TRP A 480 13.98 12.16 -33.95
CA TRP A 480 12.99 12.58 -32.97
C TRP A 480 13.65 12.84 -31.59
N TYR A 481 14.55 11.97 -31.17
CA TYR A 481 15.25 12.11 -29.89
C TYR A 481 16.10 13.37 -29.83
N ASP A 482 16.83 13.68 -30.93
CA ASP A 482 17.68 14.88 -31.00
C ASP A 482 16.89 16.17 -30.86
N THR A 483 15.67 16.19 -31.39
CA THR A 483 14.77 17.33 -31.24
C THR A 483 14.26 17.46 -29.83
N GLU A 484 13.78 16.37 -29.24
CA GLU A 484 13.13 16.33 -27.95
C GLU A 484 14.10 16.47 -26.77
N ARG A 485 15.27 15.83 -26.84
CA ARG A 485 16.32 15.92 -25.82
C ARG A 485 16.95 17.33 -25.71
N LYS A 486 16.80 18.16 -26.73
CA LYS A 486 17.25 19.56 -26.72
C LYS A 486 16.24 20.52 -26.09
N THR A 487 15.04 20.10 -25.80
CA THR A 487 14.04 20.95 -25.15
C THR A 487 14.46 21.36 -23.75
N SER A 488 14.15 22.58 -23.34
CA SER A 488 14.46 23.08 -21.99
C SER A 488 13.80 22.23 -20.90
N ALA A 489 12.59 21.74 -21.15
CA ALA A 489 11.86 20.85 -20.25
C ALA A 489 12.59 19.52 -20.00
N TYR A 490 13.10 18.88 -21.07
CA TYR A 490 13.88 17.65 -20.93
C TYR A 490 15.16 17.90 -20.13
N GLN A 491 15.91 18.94 -20.49
CA GLN A 491 17.17 19.30 -19.84
C GLN A 491 16.99 19.63 -18.36
N GLN A 492 15.92 20.31 -18.01
CA GLN A 492 15.60 20.64 -16.61
C GLN A 492 15.29 19.37 -15.79
N ILE A 493 14.52 18.42 -16.34
CA ILE A 493 14.21 17.17 -15.66
C ILE A 493 15.48 16.34 -15.45
N MET A 494 16.33 16.22 -16.46
CA MET A 494 17.56 15.41 -16.40
C MET A 494 18.66 16.03 -15.50
N SER A 495 18.78 17.37 -15.45
CA SER A 495 19.76 18.02 -14.59
C SER A 495 19.51 17.83 -13.09
N GLN A 496 18.28 17.53 -12.70
CA GLN A 496 17.89 17.30 -11.30
C GLN A 496 18.16 15.87 -10.82
N GLN A 497 18.68 14.97 -11.67
CA GLN A 497 19.02 13.58 -11.32
C GLN A 497 20.42 13.42 -10.69
N GLN A 498 21.29 14.40 -10.76
CA GLN A 498 22.72 14.23 -10.42
C GLN A 498 23.05 14.19 -8.91
N ASP A 499 22.06 14.36 -8.01
CA ASP A 499 22.30 14.51 -6.56
C ASP A 499 22.02 13.25 -5.70
N VAL A 500 21.68 12.12 -6.30
CA VAL A 500 21.41 10.89 -5.52
C VAL A 500 22.70 10.11 -5.26
N LYS A 501 23.29 10.31 -4.10
CA LYS A 501 24.44 9.53 -3.61
C LYS A 501 23.98 8.15 -3.12
N GLN A 502 24.78 7.13 -3.48
CA GLN A 502 24.67 5.75 -3.00
C GLN A 502 24.76 5.70 -1.45
N ILE A 503 23.82 4.99 -0.84
CA ILE A 503 23.85 4.65 0.59
C ILE A 503 24.61 3.35 0.74
N ASP A 504 25.77 3.42 1.36
CA ASP A 504 26.60 2.26 1.72
C ASP A 504 26.03 1.56 2.96
N ASN A 505 25.82 0.26 2.86
CA ASN A 505 25.47 -0.62 3.97
C ASN A 505 26.66 -0.78 4.93
N LYS A 506 26.52 -0.33 6.17
CA LYS A 506 27.46 -0.66 7.25
C LYS A 506 27.05 -1.99 7.90
N THR A 507 27.97 -2.93 7.89
CA THR A 507 27.93 -4.17 8.68
C THR A 507 28.05 -3.88 10.18
N SER A 508 27.18 -4.50 10.98
CA SER A 508 27.15 -4.39 12.44
C SER A 508 27.86 -5.57 13.14
N ASP A 509 28.38 -5.29 14.31
CA ASP A 509 29.23 -6.11 15.17
C ASP A 509 28.60 -7.40 15.68
N VAL A 510 29.48 -8.36 16.02
CA VAL A 510 29.17 -9.69 16.56
C VAL A 510 28.54 -9.58 17.96
N GLN A 511 27.28 -9.99 18.09
CA GLN A 511 26.61 -10.17 19.38
C GLN A 511 26.81 -11.59 19.95
N ALA A 512 26.72 -11.71 21.30
CA ALA A 512 26.78 -13.00 22.00
C ALA A 512 25.66 -13.95 21.56
N ASP A 513 25.97 -15.24 21.48
CA ASP A 513 25.04 -16.28 21.04
C ASP A 513 24.11 -16.71 22.21
N LEU A 514 22.88 -16.30 22.17
CA LEU A 514 21.86 -16.51 23.22
C LEU A 514 20.83 -17.60 22.87
N VAL A 515 20.81 -18.11 21.62
CA VAL A 515 19.85 -19.14 21.19
C VAL A 515 20.18 -20.48 21.85
N PRO A 516 19.23 -21.14 22.57
CA PRO A 516 19.46 -22.44 23.15
C PRO A 516 19.83 -23.51 22.08
N GLU A 517 20.72 -24.42 22.44
CA GLU A 517 21.22 -25.44 21.51
C GLU A 517 20.09 -26.37 21.02
N SER A 518 19.08 -26.66 21.87
CA SER A 518 17.90 -27.44 21.47
C SER A 518 17.07 -26.75 20.38
N LEU A 519 16.88 -25.44 20.49
CA LEU A 519 16.16 -24.65 19.47
C LEU A 519 16.97 -24.51 18.17
N LYS A 520 18.30 -24.34 18.28
CA LYS A 520 19.16 -24.33 17.08
C LYS A 520 19.06 -25.63 16.29
N GLN A 521 19.13 -26.77 16.98
CA GLN A 521 19.05 -28.07 16.31
C GLN A 521 17.69 -28.26 15.61
N GLU A 522 16.59 -27.89 16.27
CA GLU A 522 15.25 -27.97 15.71
C GLU A 522 15.10 -27.11 14.46
N ILE A 523 15.62 -25.87 14.48
CA ILE A 523 15.62 -24.98 13.32
C ILE A 523 16.47 -25.54 12.17
N ILE A 524 17.63 -26.11 12.47
CA ILE A 524 18.48 -26.76 11.46
C ILE A 524 17.74 -27.94 10.84
N ASP A 525 17.09 -28.77 11.62
CA ASP A 525 16.32 -29.94 11.15
C ASP A 525 15.16 -29.50 10.26
N HIS A 526 14.46 -28.40 10.58
CA HIS A 526 13.44 -27.80 9.72
C HIS A 526 14.03 -27.31 8.39
N CYS A 527 15.14 -26.58 8.44
CA CYS A 527 15.82 -26.13 7.21
C CYS A 527 16.22 -27.30 6.32
N GLN A 528 16.82 -28.35 6.90
CA GLN A 528 17.24 -29.53 6.13
C GLN A 528 16.04 -30.29 5.55
N SER A 529 14.98 -30.45 6.34
CA SER A 529 13.76 -31.15 5.92
C SER A 529 13.05 -30.42 4.78
N ILE A 530 12.85 -29.12 4.88
CA ILE A 530 12.14 -28.32 3.87
C ILE A 530 12.97 -28.18 2.59
N LEU A 531 14.29 -27.98 2.72
CA LEU A 531 15.21 -27.90 1.58
C LEU A 531 15.59 -29.28 1.01
N GLN A 532 15.16 -30.38 1.64
CA GLN A 532 15.42 -31.75 1.26
C GLN A 532 16.92 -32.06 1.12
N VAL A 533 17.74 -31.56 2.06
CA VAL A 533 19.19 -31.76 2.09
C VAL A 533 19.62 -32.46 3.38
N ASN A 534 20.73 -33.21 3.34
CA ASN A 534 21.23 -33.96 4.49
C ASN A 534 22.15 -33.15 5.40
N SER A 535 22.65 -32.00 4.95
CA SER A 535 23.50 -31.10 5.71
C SER A 535 23.44 -29.69 5.14
N LEU A 536 23.52 -28.70 6.02
CA LEU A 536 23.60 -27.28 5.68
C LEU A 536 24.69 -26.62 6.54
N SER A 537 25.53 -25.79 5.94
CA SER A 537 26.39 -24.86 6.64
C SER A 537 25.57 -23.61 7.07
N TYR A 538 26.00 -22.96 8.12
CA TYR A 538 25.31 -21.77 8.64
C TYR A 538 25.25 -20.60 7.66
N ASP A 539 26.23 -20.48 6.76
CA ASP A 539 26.35 -19.46 5.74
C ASP A 539 25.78 -19.89 4.37
N ASP A 540 25.25 -21.12 4.27
CA ASP A 540 24.66 -21.61 3.04
C ASP A 540 23.42 -20.80 2.67
N ASN A 541 23.44 -20.24 1.47
CA ASN A 541 22.30 -19.49 0.93
C ASN A 541 21.22 -20.48 0.47
N PHE A 542 20.04 -20.44 1.10
CA PHE A 542 18.92 -21.36 0.84
C PHE A 542 18.46 -21.36 -0.61
N TYR A 543 18.60 -20.25 -1.33
CA TYR A 543 18.28 -20.21 -2.76
C TYR A 543 19.14 -21.18 -3.59
N ASN A 544 20.38 -21.46 -3.18
CA ASN A 544 21.25 -22.44 -3.85
C ASN A 544 20.75 -23.89 -3.72
N PHE A 545 19.88 -24.14 -2.73
CA PHE A 545 19.27 -25.45 -2.47
C PHE A 545 17.81 -25.52 -2.94
N GLY A 546 17.39 -24.56 -3.76
CA GLY A 546 16.07 -24.55 -4.38
C GLY A 546 14.96 -23.86 -3.56
N ALA A 547 15.32 -23.16 -2.48
CA ALA A 547 14.34 -22.33 -1.80
C ALA A 547 13.81 -21.25 -2.75
N ASP A 548 12.55 -20.94 -2.60
CA ASP A 548 11.91 -19.76 -3.17
C ASP A 548 11.23 -18.97 -2.03
N SER A 549 10.54 -17.89 -2.37
CA SER A 549 9.86 -17.08 -1.36
C SER A 549 8.79 -17.86 -0.59
N LEU A 550 8.19 -18.89 -1.20
CA LEU A 550 7.20 -19.72 -0.54
C LEU A 550 7.87 -20.68 0.45
N VAL A 551 9.00 -21.30 0.05
CA VAL A 551 9.83 -22.14 0.92
C VAL A 551 10.34 -21.33 2.12
N LEU A 552 10.76 -20.06 1.91
CA LEU A 552 11.18 -19.17 2.98
C LEU A 552 10.02 -18.79 3.90
N ALA A 553 8.81 -18.62 3.38
CA ALA A 553 7.61 -18.42 4.19
C ALA A 553 7.28 -19.65 5.04
N ARG A 554 7.37 -20.86 4.49
CA ARG A 554 7.23 -22.13 5.24
C ARG A 554 8.26 -22.24 6.37
N LEU A 555 9.53 -21.94 6.05
CA LEU A 555 10.61 -21.90 7.05
C LEU A 555 10.29 -20.90 8.17
N SER A 556 9.86 -19.69 7.80
CA SER A 556 9.50 -18.68 8.78
C SER A 556 8.38 -19.14 9.71
N THR A 557 7.34 -19.80 9.17
CA THR A 557 6.23 -20.36 9.97
C THR A 557 6.75 -21.40 10.98
N GLN A 558 7.53 -22.38 10.52
CA GLN A 558 8.05 -23.43 11.39
C GLN A 558 9.01 -22.89 12.46
N VAL A 559 9.89 -21.96 12.09
CA VAL A 559 10.81 -21.32 13.05
C VAL A 559 10.04 -20.52 14.11
N VAL A 560 8.99 -19.81 13.73
CA VAL A 560 8.13 -19.09 14.69
C VAL A 560 7.42 -20.06 15.61
N GLU A 561 6.91 -21.20 15.11
CA GLU A 561 6.28 -22.23 15.92
C GLU A 561 7.27 -22.89 16.90
N SER A 562 8.50 -23.19 16.43
CA SER A 562 9.57 -23.70 17.30
C SER A 562 9.97 -22.68 18.37
N CYS A 563 10.06 -21.40 18.02
CA CYS A 563 10.32 -20.35 19.01
C CYS A 563 9.22 -20.29 20.09
N LYS A 564 7.94 -20.35 19.70
CA LYS A 564 6.81 -20.38 20.63
C LYS A 564 6.84 -21.61 21.55
N SER A 565 7.18 -22.78 21.02
CA SER A 565 7.28 -24.02 21.84
C SER A 565 8.41 -23.99 22.88
N HIS A 566 9.37 -23.05 22.72
CA HIS A 566 10.47 -22.80 23.66
C HIS A 566 10.27 -21.50 24.48
N ASP A 567 9.03 -21.02 24.62
CA ASP A 567 8.65 -19.81 25.37
C ASP A 567 9.23 -18.48 24.82
N TYR A 568 9.58 -18.45 23.52
CA TYR A 568 9.99 -17.23 22.81
C TYR A 568 8.87 -16.72 21.89
N GLU A 569 7.78 -16.19 22.45
CA GLU A 569 6.65 -15.62 21.69
C GLU A 569 6.97 -14.34 20.91
N ILE A 570 8.17 -13.83 21.00
CA ILE A 570 8.56 -12.47 20.61
C ILE A 570 8.91 -12.37 19.12
N ILE A 571 9.01 -13.51 18.40
CA ILE A 571 9.37 -13.53 17.00
C ILE A 571 8.10 -13.62 16.17
N ASN A 572 7.78 -12.52 15.47
CA ASN A 572 6.66 -12.53 14.54
C ASN A 572 7.10 -13.07 13.17
N PHE A 573 6.18 -13.73 12.49
CA PHE A 573 6.35 -14.31 11.17
C PHE A 573 6.85 -13.29 10.13
N ASP A 574 6.23 -12.12 10.06
CA ASP A 574 6.54 -11.10 9.04
C ASP A 574 7.95 -10.53 9.18
N GLY A 575 8.38 -10.24 10.40
CA GLY A 575 9.72 -9.75 10.68
C GLY A 575 10.79 -10.78 10.31
N LEU A 576 10.55 -12.07 10.59
CA LEU A 576 11.46 -13.15 10.27
C LEU A 576 11.53 -13.40 8.76
N LEU A 577 10.38 -13.47 8.09
CA LEU A 577 10.32 -13.67 6.63
C LEU A 577 11.03 -12.55 5.88
N ARG A 578 10.87 -11.29 6.32
CA ARG A 578 11.58 -10.16 5.70
C ARG A 578 13.10 -10.31 5.76
N LYS A 579 13.63 -10.71 6.92
CA LYS A 579 15.05 -10.95 7.10
C LYS A 579 15.53 -12.12 6.24
N LEU A 580 14.77 -13.23 6.19
CA LEU A 580 15.05 -14.39 5.35
C LEU A 580 15.05 -14.08 3.85
N LEU A 581 14.11 -13.24 3.39
CA LEU A 581 14.08 -12.81 1.98
C LEU A 581 15.31 -11.96 1.60
N ALA A 582 15.89 -11.24 2.56
CA ALA A 582 17.09 -10.43 2.35
C ALA A 582 18.38 -11.26 2.42
N GLU A 583 18.47 -12.17 3.38
CA GLU A 583 19.65 -12.98 3.66
C GLU A 583 19.20 -14.41 4.08
N PRO A 584 18.94 -15.30 3.11
CA PRO A 584 18.35 -16.61 3.37
C PRO A 584 19.42 -17.61 3.83
N THR A 585 19.85 -17.51 5.08
CA THR A 585 20.86 -18.37 5.72
C THR A 585 20.44 -18.77 7.13
N ILE A 586 21.02 -19.86 7.66
CA ILE A 586 20.84 -20.27 9.06
C ILE A 586 21.40 -19.20 10.00
N ASN A 587 22.53 -18.59 9.69
CA ASN A 587 23.11 -17.51 10.47
C ASN A 587 22.17 -16.34 10.63
N MET A 588 21.46 -15.94 9.57
CA MET A 588 20.46 -14.87 9.67
C MET A 588 19.31 -15.27 10.59
N LEU A 589 18.82 -16.51 10.55
CA LEU A 589 17.78 -16.99 11.48
C LEU A 589 18.25 -16.88 12.94
N PHE A 590 19.45 -17.36 13.24
CA PHE A 590 19.99 -17.28 14.59
C PHE A 590 20.26 -15.83 15.02
N ASN A 591 20.76 -14.98 14.15
CA ASN A 591 20.93 -13.55 14.43
C ASN A 591 19.60 -12.85 14.69
N ALA A 592 18.56 -13.20 13.95
CA ALA A 592 17.22 -12.64 14.18
C ALA A 592 16.66 -13.05 15.53
N ILE A 593 16.86 -14.33 15.90
CA ILE A 593 16.42 -14.88 17.20
C ILE A 593 17.29 -14.31 18.34
N ASN A 594 18.62 -14.28 18.19
CA ASN A 594 19.53 -13.70 19.17
C ASN A 594 19.22 -12.23 19.44
N THR A 595 18.96 -11.45 18.39
CA THR A 595 18.58 -10.04 18.53
C THR A 595 17.32 -9.91 19.36
N LYS A 596 16.33 -10.77 19.14
CA LYS A 596 15.07 -10.76 19.89
C LYS A 596 15.23 -11.26 21.32
N ILE A 597 16.03 -12.31 21.56
CA ILE A 597 16.34 -12.77 22.92
C ILE A 597 17.12 -11.70 23.66
N ALA A 598 18.13 -11.08 23.04
CA ALA A 598 18.88 -9.99 23.65
C ALA A 598 18.01 -8.75 23.91
N GLU A 599 17.06 -8.45 23.02
CA GLU A 599 16.05 -7.42 23.25
C GLU A 599 15.22 -7.76 24.48
N VAL A 600 14.81 -9.02 24.71
CA VAL A 600 14.04 -9.47 25.87
C VAL A 600 14.88 -9.49 27.15
N GLU A 601 16.13 -9.93 27.10
CA GLU A 601 17.03 -9.91 28.27
C GLU A 601 17.46 -8.46 28.61
N ASN A 602 17.70 -7.61 27.62
CA ASN A 602 17.91 -6.15 27.79
C ASN A 602 16.61 -5.40 28.11
N VAL A 603 15.44 -5.95 27.73
CA VAL A 603 14.11 -5.39 28.00
C VAL A 603 13.72 -5.50 29.47
N LYS A 604 14.28 -6.39 30.26
CA LYS A 604 14.24 -6.24 31.73
C LYS A 604 14.92 -4.96 32.22
N GLU A 605 15.72 -4.30 31.40
CA GLU A 605 16.34 -2.98 31.67
C GLU A 605 15.98 -1.87 30.64
N SER A 606 15.35 -2.19 29.47
CA SER A 606 15.12 -1.24 28.36
C SER A 606 13.74 -1.29 27.68
N GLU A 607 12.70 -1.90 28.25
CA GLU A 607 11.32 -1.93 27.73
C GLU A 607 10.67 -0.55 27.53
N SER A 608 11.38 0.54 27.86
CA SER A 608 10.85 1.90 27.72
C SER A 608 11.06 2.59 26.37
N ASN A 609 11.79 2.01 25.40
CA ASN A 609 12.25 2.79 24.23
C ASN A 609 11.63 2.45 22.86
N GLN A 610 10.70 1.49 22.75
CA GLN A 610 10.09 1.11 21.46
C GLN A 610 8.57 1.36 21.35
N SER A 611 7.87 1.63 22.45
CA SER A 611 6.46 2.03 22.40
C SER A 611 6.33 3.49 21.95
N ILE A 612 5.29 3.80 21.15
CA ILE A 612 4.95 5.18 20.75
C ILE A 612 4.73 6.04 21.99
N GLY A 613 4.14 5.46 23.03
CA GLY A 613 3.93 6.09 24.33
C GLY A 613 4.77 5.49 25.44
N LYS A 614 4.82 6.20 26.55
CA LYS A 614 5.42 5.75 27.79
C LYS A 614 4.47 6.01 28.94
N LEU A 615 4.07 4.94 29.66
CA LEU A 615 3.30 5.02 30.88
C LEU A 615 4.24 5.26 32.07
N THR A 616 4.01 6.34 32.79
CA THR A 616 4.82 6.71 33.97
C THR A 616 3.93 6.81 35.18
N PHE A 617 4.20 6.01 36.22
CA PHE A 617 3.46 6.04 37.47
C PHE A 617 3.93 7.17 38.37
N PHE A 618 3.00 7.99 38.81
CA PHE A 618 3.25 9.04 39.83
C PHE A 618 2.89 8.54 41.25
N LYS A 619 1.93 7.62 41.34
CA LYS A 619 1.48 6.94 42.57
C LYS A 619 0.94 5.57 42.19
N LYS A 620 1.29 4.53 42.92
CA LYS A 620 0.93 3.13 42.62
C LYS A 620 -0.15 2.54 43.54
N GLU A 621 -0.42 3.16 44.69
CA GLU A 621 -1.41 2.68 45.68
C GLU A 621 -2.82 3.03 45.24
N GLY A 622 -3.77 2.08 45.35
CA GLY A 622 -5.17 2.22 44.98
C GLY A 622 -5.70 1.04 44.20
N THR A 623 -7.01 0.92 44.07
CA THR A 623 -7.70 -0.12 43.28
C THR A 623 -8.07 0.37 41.90
N THR A 624 -8.31 1.67 41.74
CA THR A 624 -8.54 2.34 40.44
C THR A 624 -7.24 2.99 39.98
N LEU A 625 -6.92 2.89 38.66
CA LEU A 625 -5.81 3.60 38.07
C LEU A 625 -6.32 4.80 37.28
N LYS A 626 -6.00 6.01 37.77
CA LYS A 626 -6.22 7.25 36.97
C LYS A 626 -5.05 7.50 36.04
N ILE A 627 -5.36 7.73 34.76
CA ILE A 627 -4.35 7.91 33.71
C ILE A 627 -4.58 9.24 33.00
N LEU A 628 -3.59 10.11 33.07
CA LEU A 628 -3.58 11.38 32.34
C LEU A 628 -2.92 11.19 30.95
N PHE A 629 -3.54 11.72 29.94
CA PHE A 629 -3.03 11.70 28.56
C PHE A 629 -2.33 13.01 28.23
N HIS A 630 -1.21 12.91 27.48
CA HIS A 630 -0.48 14.08 27.01
C HIS A 630 -1.34 15.00 26.14
N ALA A 631 -1.09 16.30 26.18
CA ALA A 631 -1.64 17.29 25.26
C ALA A 631 -0.91 17.27 23.89
N GLY A 632 -1.24 18.20 23.02
CA GLY A 632 -0.74 18.31 21.66
C GLY A 632 0.81 18.31 21.50
N LEU A 633 1.56 18.77 22.51
CA LEU A 633 3.03 18.72 22.53
C LEU A 633 3.63 17.34 22.90
N GLY A 634 2.80 16.36 23.23
CA GLY A 634 3.25 15.00 23.56
C GLY A 634 3.88 14.87 24.95
N THR A 635 3.85 15.91 25.79
CA THR A 635 4.41 15.96 27.14
C THR A 635 3.35 16.23 28.21
N MET A 636 3.74 16.10 29.49
CA MET A 636 2.87 16.34 30.65
C MET A 636 3.16 17.67 31.35
N ASN A 637 4.02 18.53 30.78
CA ASN A 637 4.48 19.74 31.46
C ASN A 637 3.34 20.70 31.82
N CYS A 638 2.34 20.84 30.95
CA CYS A 638 1.16 21.67 31.20
C CYS A 638 0.30 21.14 32.34
N LEU A 639 0.36 19.84 32.65
CA LEU A 639 -0.45 19.20 33.70
C LEU A 639 0.28 19.07 35.05
N ARG A 640 1.45 19.69 35.22
CA ARG A 640 2.29 19.53 36.42
C ARG A 640 1.57 19.84 37.75
N TYR A 641 0.79 20.91 37.81
CA TYR A 641 0.04 21.29 39.00
C TYR A 641 -1.12 20.33 39.27
N LEU A 642 -1.84 19.92 38.24
CA LEU A 642 -2.91 18.92 38.33
C LEU A 642 -2.37 17.56 38.85
N ILE A 643 -1.20 17.13 38.35
CA ILE A 643 -0.53 15.91 38.79
C ILE A 643 -0.14 16.02 40.29
N ASP A 644 0.46 17.13 40.68
CA ASP A 644 0.89 17.31 42.08
C ASP A 644 -0.29 17.35 43.06
N ASP A 645 -1.38 18.02 42.67
CA ASP A 645 -2.59 18.08 43.48
C ASP A 645 -3.31 16.71 43.57
N LEU A 646 -3.48 15.99 42.42
CA LEU A 646 -4.06 14.64 42.44
C LEU A 646 -3.23 13.67 43.29
N LYS A 647 -1.89 13.74 43.23
CA LYS A 647 -1.04 12.94 44.10
C LYS A 647 -1.30 13.18 45.56
N ALA A 648 -1.65 14.41 45.92
CA ALA A 648 -1.86 14.81 47.32
C ALA A 648 -3.25 14.47 47.87
N ILE A 649 -4.29 14.62 47.02
CA ILE A 649 -5.69 14.50 47.51
C ILE A 649 -6.37 13.18 47.13
N ASP A 650 -6.00 12.58 46.01
CA ASP A 650 -6.62 11.38 45.49
C ASP A 650 -6.17 10.12 46.28
N ARG A 651 -7.04 9.14 46.41
CA ARG A 651 -6.74 7.85 47.04
C ARG A 651 -6.29 6.79 46.05
N ASP A 652 -6.59 7.00 44.76
CA ASP A 652 -6.31 6.07 43.67
C ASP A 652 -4.86 6.13 43.18
N ALA A 653 -4.47 5.10 42.44
CA ALA A 653 -3.23 5.12 41.68
C ALA A 653 -3.27 6.18 40.58
N LEU A 654 -2.12 6.78 40.29
CA LEU A 654 -2.03 7.85 39.31
C LEU A 654 -0.86 7.61 38.35
N ALA A 655 -1.11 7.64 37.07
CA ALA A 655 -0.11 7.54 36.01
C ALA A 655 -0.34 8.59 34.91
N GLY A 656 0.64 8.77 34.05
CA GLY A 656 0.51 9.61 32.86
C GLY A 656 1.16 8.96 31.67
N ILE A 657 0.60 9.19 30.49
CA ILE A 657 1.14 8.73 29.21
C ILE A 657 1.73 9.91 28.44
N THR A 658 2.99 9.76 28.00
CA THR A 658 3.70 10.72 27.15
C THR A 658 4.15 10.06 25.86
N ILE A 659 4.42 10.83 24.81
CA ILE A 659 5.03 10.32 23.58
C ILE A 659 6.50 9.97 23.89
N ASN A 660 6.86 8.72 23.60
CA ASN A 660 8.21 8.20 23.80
C ASN A 660 9.02 8.20 22.50
N ASN A 661 8.37 7.90 21.37
CA ASN A 661 8.99 7.90 20.05
C ASN A 661 8.32 8.93 19.15
N GLN A 662 8.88 10.16 19.16
CA GLN A 662 8.35 11.30 18.38
C GLN A 662 8.44 11.06 16.88
N GLU A 663 9.50 10.39 16.39
CA GLU A 663 9.67 10.08 14.98
C GLU A 663 8.57 9.14 14.50
N GLN A 664 8.34 8.05 15.20
CA GLN A 664 7.25 7.12 14.90
C GLN A 664 5.88 7.80 14.96
N TYR A 665 5.65 8.65 15.98
CA TYR A 665 4.40 9.41 16.12
C TYR A 665 4.15 10.30 14.91
N CYS A 666 5.15 11.05 14.45
CA CYS A 666 5.03 11.97 13.32
C CYS A 666 4.89 11.26 11.96
N HIS A 667 5.33 10.00 11.83
CA HIS A 667 5.20 9.19 10.61
C HIS A 667 3.83 8.51 10.47
N ILE A 668 3.01 8.48 11.51
CA ILE A 668 1.65 7.92 11.40
C ILE A 668 0.80 8.86 10.53
N ASN A 669 0.02 8.28 9.62
CA ASN A 669 -0.95 9.03 8.84
C ASN A 669 -1.92 9.80 9.76
N ARG A 670 -2.14 11.08 9.49
CA ARG A 670 -2.93 12.00 10.32
C ARG A 670 -4.36 11.53 10.57
N GLN A 671 -5.01 10.94 9.56
CA GLN A 671 -6.37 10.39 9.68
C GLN A 671 -6.45 9.20 10.64
N ASN A 672 -5.35 8.46 10.82
CA ASN A 672 -5.29 7.27 11.66
C ASN A 672 -4.50 7.50 12.96
N LEU A 673 -3.93 8.70 13.17
CA LEU A 673 -3.04 8.97 14.30
C LEU A 673 -3.71 8.68 15.63
N VAL A 674 -4.86 9.32 15.90
CA VAL A 674 -5.59 9.15 17.18
C VAL A 674 -5.91 7.68 17.41
N LYS A 675 -6.40 6.97 16.40
CA LYS A 675 -6.74 5.54 16.51
C LYS A 675 -5.50 4.70 16.83
N LYS A 676 -4.41 4.86 16.07
CA LYS A 676 -3.19 4.04 16.26
C LYS A 676 -2.52 4.28 17.61
N ILE A 677 -2.46 5.53 18.07
CA ILE A 677 -1.90 5.79 19.41
C ILE A 677 -2.82 5.29 20.52
N SER A 678 -4.14 5.38 20.34
CA SER A 678 -5.11 4.83 21.30
C SER A 678 -5.02 3.30 21.38
N GLU A 679 -4.79 2.59 20.28
CA GLU A 679 -4.52 1.16 20.25
C GLU A 679 -3.25 0.83 21.06
N SER A 680 -2.15 1.54 20.81
CA SER A 680 -0.88 1.35 21.54
C SER A 680 -1.00 1.69 23.03
N TYR A 681 -1.78 2.72 23.38
CA TYR A 681 -1.98 3.09 24.79
C TYR A 681 -2.93 2.12 25.52
N ALA A 682 -3.97 1.64 24.83
CA ALA A 682 -4.84 0.61 25.39
C ALA A 682 -4.08 -0.70 25.67
N GLU A 683 -3.20 -1.14 24.77
CA GLU A 683 -2.33 -2.30 24.99
C GLU A 683 -1.48 -2.10 26.27
N MET A 684 -0.81 -0.96 26.40
CA MET A 684 0.01 -0.64 27.55
C MET A 684 -0.79 -0.57 28.89
N ILE A 685 -2.03 -0.08 28.83
CA ILE A 685 -2.92 0.00 29.99
C ILE A 685 -3.45 -1.40 30.37
N SER A 686 -3.74 -2.23 29.36
CA SER A 686 -4.25 -3.59 29.58
C SER A 686 -3.26 -4.51 30.31
N GLU A 687 -1.98 -4.19 30.27
CA GLU A 687 -0.92 -4.89 30.99
C GLU A 687 -0.85 -4.52 32.49
N THR A 688 -1.66 -3.56 32.92
CA THR A 688 -1.67 -3.13 34.35
C THR A 688 -2.68 -3.94 35.21
N ASP A 689 -2.36 -4.16 36.46
CA ASP A 689 -3.11 -5.02 37.40
C ASP A 689 -4.02 -4.18 38.33
N TYR A 690 -4.95 -3.36 37.74
CA TYR A 690 -5.91 -2.55 38.50
C TYR A 690 -7.34 -3.03 38.21
N GLU A 691 -8.23 -2.87 39.22
CA GLU A 691 -9.62 -3.34 39.16
C GLU A 691 -10.46 -2.51 38.20
N SER A 692 -10.21 -1.19 38.15
CA SER A 692 -10.87 -0.25 37.22
C SER A 692 -9.93 0.85 36.76
N ILE A 693 -10.28 1.49 35.63
CA ILE A 693 -9.48 2.52 34.97
C ILE A 693 -10.30 3.81 34.87
N HIS A 694 -9.72 4.96 35.23
CA HIS A 694 -10.26 6.28 34.98
C HIS A 694 -9.33 7.05 34.02
N LEU A 695 -9.79 7.40 32.85
CA LEU A 695 -9.00 8.10 31.83
C LEU A 695 -9.28 9.61 31.88
N VAL A 696 -8.22 10.42 31.87
CA VAL A 696 -8.30 11.87 31.94
C VAL A 696 -7.51 12.47 30.79
N GLY A 697 -8.16 13.17 29.88
CA GLY A 697 -7.52 13.81 28.74
C GLY A 697 -7.75 15.31 28.66
N TYR A 698 -6.71 16.08 28.40
CA TYR A 698 -6.76 17.53 28.19
C TYR A 698 -6.44 17.86 26.72
N CYS A 699 -7.15 18.85 26.17
CA CYS A 699 -6.93 19.28 24.78
C CYS A 699 -7.13 18.10 23.80
N SER A 700 -6.19 17.88 22.84
CA SER A 700 -6.18 16.73 21.94
C SER A 700 -6.04 15.38 22.67
N GLY A 701 -5.45 15.38 23.87
CA GLY A 701 -5.36 14.19 24.71
C GLY A 701 -6.71 13.63 25.15
N GLY A 702 -7.76 14.43 25.14
CA GLY A 702 -9.12 13.97 25.44
C GLY A 702 -9.72 13.11 24.31
N LEU A 703 -9.42 13.40 23.05
CA LEU A 703 -9.79 12.52 21.93
C LEU A 703 -9.10 11.14 22.06
N VAL A 704 -7.82 11.14 22.41
CA VAL A 704 -7.04 9.91 22.59
C VAL A 704 -7.57 9.13 23.80
N ALA A 705 -7.91 9.81 24.90
CA ALA A 705 -8.48 9.18 26.09
C ALA A 705 -9.83 8.50 25.78
N LEU A 706 -10.71 9.15 25.04
CA LEU A 706 -12.03 8.62 24.66
C LEU A 706 -11.91 7.39 23.73
N GLU A 707 -11.05 7.46 22.70
CA GLU A 707 -10.82 6.33 21.81
C GLU A 707 -10.13 5.17 22.55
N THR A 708 -9.20 5.46 23.46
CA THR A 708 -8.58 4.43 24.32
C THR A 708 -9.62 3.77 25.21
N ALA A 709 -10.57 4.54 25.81
CA ALA A 709 -11.68 4.02 26.58
C ALA A 709 -12.55 3.03 25.78
N ASN A 710 -12.88 3.39 24.52
CA ASN A 710 -13.60 2.51 23.62
C ASN A 710 -12.89 1.17 23.42
N ILE A 711 -11.58 1.20 23.15
CA ILE A 711 -10.78 -0.01 22.93
C ILE A 711 -10.72 -0.88 24.20
N LEU A 712 -10.43 -0.28 25.37
CA LEU A 712 -10.36 -0.99 26.64
C LEU A 712 -11.70 -1.66 26.99
N THR A 713 -12.80 -0.94 26.81
CA THR A 713 -14.15 -1.47 27.07
C THR A 713 -14.48 -2.65 26.15
N LEU A 714 -14.08 -2.60 24.87
CA LEU A 714 -14.24 -3.71 23.91
C LEU A 714 -13.37 -4.92 24.29
N GLN A 715 -12.24 -4.71 24.94
CA GLN A 715 -11.38 -5.77 25.50
C GLN A 715 -11.91 -6.34 26.81
N GLY A 716 -12.99 -5.80 27.37
CA GLY A 716 -13.59 -6.25 28.63
C GLY A 716 -12.91 -5.69 29.87
N ILE A 717 -12.10 -4.64 29.73
CA ILE A 717 -11.47 -3.94 30.85
C ILE A 717 -12.47 -2.92 31.39
N ASP A 718 -12.58 -2.84 32.73
CA ASP A 718 -13.50 -1.93 33.39
C ASP A 718 -12.99 -0.49 33.35
N VAL A 719 -13.57 0.32 32.47
CA VAL A 719 -13.34 1.77 32.42
C VAL A 719 -14.44 2.47 33.21
N GLU A 720 -14.13 2.77 34.46
CA GLU A 720 -15.06 3.38 35.41
C GLU A 720 -15.52 4.76 34.94
N HIS A 721 -14.62 5.58 34.40
CA HIS A 721 -14.94 6.96 34.02
C HIS A 721 -13.96 7.52 32.97
N VAL A 722 -14.44 8.48 32.15
CA VAL A 722 -13.63 9.31 31.25
C VAL A 722 -13.86 10.79 31.58
N THR A 723 -12.77 11.51 31.85
CA THR A 723 -12.82 12.97 32.04
C THR A 723 -12.13 13.69 30.89
N LEU A 724 -12.85 14.55 30.20
CA LEU A 724 -12.37 15.39 29.11
C LEU A 724 -12.22 16.83 29.61
N ILE A 725 -11.00 17.37 29.61
CA ILE A 725 -10.71 18.72 30.08
C ILE A 725 -10.52 19.61 28.85
N ASP A 726 -11.45 20.51 28.62
CA ASP A 726 -11.47 21.48 27.52
C ASP A 726 -11.02 20.91 26.17
N THR A 727 -11.47 19.68 25.92
CA THR A 727 -11.21 18.91 24.70
C THR A 727 -12.15 19.38 23.59
N SER A 728 -11.65 19.47 22.36
CA SER A 728 -12.45 19.92 21.24
C SER A 728 -12.06 19.21 19.93
N ILE A 729 -13.02 19.10 19.01
CA ILE A 729 -12.82 18.59 17.67
C ILE A 729 -12.49 19.78 16.76
N SER A 730 -11.36 19.70 16.03
CA SER A 730 -10.97 20.79 15.13
C SER A 730 -11.93 20.87 13.94
N PRO A 731 -12.45 22.04 13.60
CA PRO A 731 -13.25 22.22 12.40
C PRO A 731 -12.41 22.30 11.12
N ILE A 732 -11.07 22.29 11.24
CA ILE A 732 -10.12 22.45 10.14
C ILE A 732 -9.23 21.20 10.08
N SER A 733 -9.16 20.57 8.91
CA SER A 733 -8.30 19.42 8.64
C SER A 733 -6.88 19.83 8.25
N GLN A 734 -6.67 21.02 7.70
CA GLN A 734 -5.37 21.56 7.30
C GLN A 734 -5.25 23.02 7.75
N ILE A 735 -4.17 23.33 8.44
CA ILE A 735 -3.84 24.67 8.90
C ILE A 735 -2.72 25.20 7.98
N ASP A 736 -2.81 26.48 7.61
CA ASP A 736 -1.74 27.15 6.86
C ASP A 736 -0.41 27.12 7.64
N ASP A 737 0.70 26.80 6.96
CA ASP A 737 2.02 26.62 7.58
C ASP A 737 2.48 27.84 8.38
N ILE A 738 2.23 29.05 7.87
CA ILE A 738 2.58 30.31 8.54
C ILE A 738 1.75 30.48 9.81
N VAL A 739 0.44 30.24 9.72
CA VAL A 739 -0.45 30.33 10.88
C VAL A 739 -0.09 29.30 11.94
N SER A 740 0.28 28.10 11.52
CA SER A 740 0.69 27.03 12.42
C SER A 740 1.99 27.33 13.17
N GLU A 741 3.02 27.87 12.49
CA GLU A 741 4.25 28.32 13.15
C GLU A 741 3.94 29.47 14.13
N MET A 742 3.11 30.44 13.74
CA MET A 742 2.71 31.54 14.62
C MET A 742 1.93 31.06 15.86
N ALA A 743 1.02 30.11 15.70
CA ALA A 743 0.28 29.55 16.81
C ALA A 743 1.19 28.69 17.72
N TYR A 744 2.18 27.99 17.14
CA TYR A 744 3.14 27.20 17.91
C TYR A 744 4.02 28.07 18.81
N ILE A 745 4.59 29.17 18.29
CA ILE A 745 5.47 30.03 19.08
C ILE A 745 4.74 30.74 20.22
N GLN A 746 3.40 30.92 20.11
CA GLN A 746 2.59 31.45 21.21
C GLN A 746 2.61 30.55 22.46
N ASN A 747 2.77 29.23 22.29
CA ASN A 747 2.93 28.30 23.42
C ASN A 747 4.24 28.54 24.21
N HIS A 748 5.18 29.28 23.63
CA HIS A 748 6.42 29.70 24.27
C HIS A 748 6.42 31.16 24.69
N PHE A 749 5.22 31.76 24.81
CA PHE A 749 4.99 33.13 25.24
C PHE A 749 5.66 34.20 24.35
N ILE A 750 5.93 33.89 23.08
CA ILE A 750 6.39 34.85 22.07
C ILE A 750 5.37 34.92 20.92
N THR A 751 5.35 36.06 20.25
CA THR A 751 4.50 36.28 19.07
C THR A 751 5.36 36.63 17.86
N ILE A 752 4.75 36.59 16.67
CA ILE A 752 5.47 36.97 15.45
C ILE A 752 5.96 38.41 15.47
N SER A 753 5.36 39.30 16.31
CA SER A 753 5.83 40.67 16.49
C SER A 753 7.15 40.77 17.27
N ASP A 754 7.48 39.76 18.07
CA ASP A 754 8.77 39.65 18.75
C ASP A 754 9.86 39.15 17.78
N VAL A 755 9.47 38.50 16.70
CA VAL A 755 10.32 37.89 15.68
C VAL A 755 10.54 38.82 14.47
N ILE A 756 9.50 39.49 14.02
CA ILE A 756 9.53 40.46 12.89
C ILE A 756 9.22 41.84 13.45
N PRO A 757 10.21 42.68 13.64
CA PRO A 757 10.02 44.03 14.17
C PRO A 757 9.08 44.87 13.28
N ASP A 758 8.26 45.67 13.92
CA ASP A 758 7.32 46.61 13.27
C ASP A 758 6.25 45.95 12.36
N ILE A 759 5.96 44.65 12.54
CA ILE A 759 4.87 43.98 11.82
C ILE A 759 3.52 44.50 12.32
N GLU A 760 2.58 44.71 11.41
CA GLU A 760 1.20 45.16 11.76
C GLU A 760 0.41 43.97 12.37
N TYR A 761 0.76 43.58 13.60
CA TYR A 761 0.27 42.38 14.28
C TYR A 761 -1.27 42.31 14.38
N ASN A 762 -1.92 43.44 14.72
CA ASN A 762 -3.39 43.49 14.80
C ASN A 762 -4.09 43.29 13.44
N LYS A 763 -3.50 43.85 12.37
CA LYS A 763 -3.99 43.67 10.99
C LYS A 763 -3.82 42.23 10.55
N LEU A 764 -2.69 41.58 10.90
CA LEU A 764 -2.40 40.20 10.61
C LEU A 764 -3.38 39.24 11.33
N THR A 765 -3.51 39.37 12.65
CA THR A 765 -4.40 38.52 13.46
C THR A 765 -5.86 38.64 13.05
N GLN A 766 -6.31 39.88 12.74
CA GLN A 766 -7.65 40.08 12.22
C GLN A 766 -7.85 39.42 10.84
N SER A 767 -6.85 39.49 9.98
CA SER A 767 -6.93 38.86 8.65
C SER A 767 -6.95 37.35 8.74
N ILE A 768 -6.19 36.72 9.65
CA ILE A 768 -6.26 35.28 9.93
C ILE A 768 -7.67 34.91 10.41
N LYS A 769 -8.25 35.65 11.35
CA LYS A 769 -9.63 35.41 11.81
C LYS A 769 -10.66 35.53 10.69
N GLU A 770 -10.49 36.48 9.78
CA GLU A 770 -11.37 36.66 8.63
C GLU A 770 -11.17 35.51 7.61
N MET A 771 -9.94 35.05 7.37
CA MET A 771 -9.65 33.92 6.49
C MET A 771 -10.37 32.65 6.96
N TYR A 772 -10.40 32.42 8.27
CA TYR A 772 -11.08 31.26 8.87
C TYR A 772 -12.54 31.53 9.30
N SER A 773 -13.14 32.68 8.97
CA SER A 773 -14.50 33.00 9.38
C SER A 773 -15.60 32.21 8.68
N ASN A 774 -15.31 31.71 7.47
CA ASN A 774 -16.20 30.88 6.67
C ASN A 774 -15.44 29.60 6.28
N ILE A 775 -15.39 28.65 7.22
CA ILE A 775 -14.69 27.38 7.00
C ILE A 775 -15.53 26.52 6.05
N GLU A 776 -14.98 26.21 4.89
CA GLU A 776 -15.47 25.17 3.98
C GLU A 776 -14.66 23.90 4.24
N GLN A 777 -15.31 22.76 4.46
CA GLN A 777 -14.61 21.47 4.59
C GLN A 777 -13.77 21.24 3.35
N ASP A 778 -12.54 20.74 3.52
CA ASP A 778 -11.57 20.38 2.48
C ASP A 778 -10.95 21.55 1.67
N LYS A 779 -11.16 22.78 2.08
CA LYS A 779 -10.52 23.92 1.43
C LYS A 779 -9.16 24.22 2.08
N GLN A 780 -8.11 24.23 1.26
CA GLN A 780 -6.80 24.74 1.66
C GLN A 780 -6.86 26.29 1.77
N TYR A 781 -6.39 26.79 2.89
CA TYR A 781 -6.28 28.20 3.15
C TYR A 781 -4.80 28.61 3.12
N HIS A 782 -4.46 29.56 2.24
CA HIS A 782 -3.09 30.10 2.14
C HIS A 782 -3.09 31.54 2.59
N LEU A 783 -2.42 31.82 3.71
CA LEU A 783 -2.42 33.14 4.34
C LEU A 783 -1.83 34.22 3.41
N LEU A 784 -0.70 33.94 2.77
CA LEU A 784 -0.06 34.92 1.87
C LEU A 784 -0.98 35.27 0.70
N ASP A 785 -1.60 34.29 0.06
CA ASP A 785 -2.53 34.51 -1.04
C ASP A 785 -3.75 35.33 -0.59
N PHE A 786 -4.28 35.02 0.60
CA PHE A 786 -5.40 35.77 1.18
C PHE A 786 -5.03 37.25 1.42
N LEU A 787 -3.85 37.49 1.98
CA LEU A 787 -3.36 38.84 2.27
C LEU A 787 -3.06 39.64 0.99
N GLU A 788 -2.46 39.00 -0.02
CA GLU A 788 -2.21 39.61 -1.32
C GLU A 788 -3.48 40.03 -2.06
N ASN A 789 -4.46 39.14 -2.06
CA ASN A 789 -5.77 39.42 -2.64
C ASN A 789 -6.49 40.56 -1.94
N LYS A 790 -6.27 40.69 -0.61
CA LYS A 790 -6.97 41.72 0.23
C LYS A 790 -6.26 43.07 0.21
N TYR A 791 -4.93 43.09 0.25
CA TYR A 791 -4.15 44.31 0.46
C TYR A 791 -3.22 44.65 -0.72
N GLY A 792 -2.95 43.69 -1.61
CA GLY A 792 -2.00 43.79 -2.72
C GLY A 792 -0.57 43.36 -2.37
N GLU A 793 0.18 42.93 -3.39
CA GLU A 793 1.56 42.40 -3.24
C GLU A 793 2.56 43.42 -2.65
N SER A 794 2.30 44.71 -2.82
CA SER A 794 3.18 45.80 -2.32
C SER A 794 2.88 46.25 -0.90
N ASP A 795 1.91 45.63 -0.24
CA ASP A 795 1.54 45.96 1.15
C ASP A 795 2.71 45.59 2.07
N GLN A 796 2.92 46.44 3.10
CA GLN A 796 4.06 46.26 4.02
C GLN A 796 3.98 44.93 4.77
N LEU A 797 2.79 44.57 5.25
CA LEU A 797 2.59 43.30 5.96
C LEU A 797 2.91 42.12 5.08
N VAL A 798 2.40 42.09 3.83
CA VAL A 798 2.64 41.02 2.86
C VAL A 798 4.12 40.91 2.56
N THR A 799 4.79 42.04 2.31
CA THR A 799 6.22 42.06 1.99
C THR A 799 7.06 41.55 3.15
N GLN A 800 6.75 41.92 4.40
CA GLN A 800 7.46 41.45 5.59
C GLN A 800 7.31 39.93 5.81
N LEU A 801 6.08 39.41 5.68
CA LEU A 801 5.83 37.97 5.82
C LEU A 801 6.53 37.17 4.73
N LYS A 802 6.41 37.58 3.45
CA LYS A 802 7.13 36.94 2.34
C LYS A 802 8.65 36.96 2.59
N HIS A 803 9.20 38.09 3.02
CA HIS A 803 10.62 38.18 3.30
C HIS A 803 11.07 37.21 4.41
N PHE A 804 10.24 36.96 5.41
CA PHE A 804 10.57 36.07 6.51
C PHE A 804 10.35 34.60 6.14
N PHE A 805 9.18 34.25 5.62
CA PHE A 805 8.76 32.85 5.40
C PHE A 805 9.26 32.24 4.09
N GLU A 806 9.41 33.01 3.01
CA GLU A 806 9.88 32.50 1.72
C GLU A 806 11.40 32.55 1.58
N ARG A 807 12.10 33.50 2.23
CA ARG A 807 13.56 33.65 2.11
C ARG A 807 14.38 32.94 3.18
N LYS A 808 13.76 32.55 4.28
CA LYS A 808 14.41 31.77 5.35
C LYS A 808 13.93 30.31 5.30
N THR A 809 14.87 29.40 5.43
CA THR A 809 14.56 27.97 5.58
C THR A 809 13.84 27.71 6.90
N PHE A 810 13.20 26.58 7.02
CA PHE A 810 12.57 26.13 8.26
C PHE A 810 13.55 26.16 9.44
N ASP A 811 14.74 25.59 9.26
CA ASP A 811 15.79 25.58 10.32
C ASP A 811 16.22 26.99 10.73
N GLU A 812 16.38 27.89 9.75
CA GLU A 812 16.75 29.30 10.06
C GLU A 812 15.66 30.03 10.86
N ARG A 813 14.40 29.76 10.58
CA ARG A 813 13.27 30.35 11.33
C ARG A 813 13.22 29.81 12.76
N PHE A 814 13.36 28.51 12.95
CA PHE A 814 13.34 27.89 14.28
C PHE A 814 14.55 28.27 15.13
N LYS A 815 15.70 28.52 14.52
CA LYS A 815 16.85 29.11 15.19
C LYS A 815 16.56 30.54 15.69
N ILE A 816 15.88 31.36 14.89
CA ILE A 816 15.46 32.71 15.31
C ILE A 816 14.46 32.60 16.46
N TYR A 817 13.47 31.69 16.37
CA TYR A 817 12.49 31.48 17.45
C TYR A 817 13.18 31.08 18.76
N ALA A 818 14.14 30.14 18.72
CA ALA A 818 14.89 29.73 19.92
C ALA A 818 15.63 30.91 20.57
N ASN A 819 16.29 31.76 19.77
CA ASN A 819 16.98 32.95 20.29
C ASN A 819 16.02 33.97 20.91
N VAL A 820 14.86 34.23 20.27
CA VAL A 820 13.86 35.16 20.78
C VAL A 820 13.23 34.63 22.07
N ILE A 821 12.98 33.33 22.18
CA ILE A 821 12.51 32.69 23.43
C ILE A 821 13.51 32.87 24.55
N GLU A 822 14.80 32.64 24.28
CA GLU A 822 15.89 32.85 25.27
C GLU A 822 15.99 34.30 25.73
N GLU A 823 15.91 35.24 24.78
CA GLU A 823 15.93 36.67 25.07
C GLU A 823 14.73 37.15 25.87
N THR A 824 13.53 36.59 25.57
CA THR A 824 12.28 37.05 26.19
C THR A 824 12.01 36.39 27.54
N ASN A 825 12.27 35.09 27.64
CA ASN A 825 11.87 34.27 28.80
C ASN A 825 13.07 33.84 29.67
N GLY A 826 14.32 34.02 29.18
CA GLY A 826 15.51 33.58 29.86
C GLY A 826 15.75 32.07 29.86
N GLU A 827 14.98 31.32 29.05
CA GLU A 827 15.06 29.89 28.91
C GLU A 827 15.81 29.47 27.64
N THR A 828 16.95 28.81 27.79
CA THR A 828 17.69 28.26 26.64
C THR A 828 17.01 27.02 26.14
N ILE A 829 16.44 27.06 24.96
CA ILE A 829 15.79 25.92 24.30
C ILE A 829 16.64 25.41 23.14
N ASN A 830 16.83 24.08 23.06
CA ASN A 830 17.54 23.45 21.95
C ASN A 830 16.72 23.56 20.65
N GLU A 831 17.31 24.08 19.56
CA GLU A 831 16.67 24.24 18.25
C GLU A 831 16.03 22.92 17.74
N ALA A 832 16.76 21.78 17.86
CA ALA A 832 16.26 20.48 17.42
C ALA A 832 15.04 20.01 18.24
N PHE A 833 15.01 20.31 19.54
CA PHE A 833 13.84 20.03 20.38
C PHE A 833 12.64 20.91 19.97
N LEU A 834 12.86 22.18 19.68
CA LEU A 834 11.81 23.09 19.25
C LEU A 834 11.18 22.62 17.92
N MET A 835 12.02 22.22 16.97
CA MET A 835 11.53 21.68 15.68
C MET A 835 10.76 20.37 15.84
N SER A 836 11.30 19.44 16.65
CA SER A 836 10.62 18.13 16.84
C SER A 836 9.29 18.28 17.60
N SER A 837 9.21 19.15 18.60
CA SER A 837 7.96 19.42 19.32
C SER A 837 6.92 20.14 18.46
N TYR A 838 7.33 21.02 17.54
CA TYR A 838 6.47 21.59 16.52
C TYR A 838 5.86 20.50 15.60
N GLN A 839 6.69 19.58 15.11
CA GLN A 839 6.20 18.47 14.26
C GLN A 839 5.18 17.60 14.99
N VAL A 840 5.41 17.30 16.28
CA VAL A 840 4.45 16.56 17.13
C VAL A 840 3.15 17.33 17.27
N GLN A 841 3.22 18.65 17.52
CA GLN A 841 2.02 19.46 17.68
C GLN A 841 1.23 19.57 16.37
N MET A 842 1.91 19.72 15.23
CA MET A 842 1.26 19.70 13.92
C MET A 842 0.54 18.39 13.66
N ALA A 843 1.20 17.26 13.96
CA ALA A 843 0.57 15.96 13.84
C ALA A 843 -0.69 15.82 14.71
N SER A 844 -0.62 16.33 15.94
CA SER A 844 -1.76 16.34 16.85
C SER A 844 -2.90 17.23 16.37
N TRP A 845 -2.60 18.44 15.89
CA TRP A 845 -3.62 19.38 15.39
C TRP A 845 -4.31 18.90 14.13
N GLU A 846 -3.55 18.40 13.16
CA GLU A 846 -4.07 17.86 11.90
C GLU A 846 -4.93 16.61 12.10
N SER A 847 -4.72 15.88 13.19
CA SER A 847 -5.54 14.70 13.53
C SER A 847 -6.73 15.02 14.43
N ALA A 848 -6.80 16.20 15.02
CA ALA A 848 -7.88 16.60 15.94
C ALA A 848 -9.24 16.90 15.24
N HIS A 849 -9.32 16.80 13.90
CA HIS A 849 -10.57 16.87 13.13
C HIS A 849 -11.33 15.54 13.09
N MET A 850 -10.73 14.46 13.63
CA MET A 850 -11.34 13.14 13.68
C MET A 850 -12.66 13.19 14.48
N VAL A 851 -13.73 12.64 13.90
CA VAL A 851 -14.99 12.40 14.60
C VAL A 851 -14.80 11.21 15.55
N PRO A 852 -14.97 11.37 16.88
CA PRO A 852 -14.74 10.29 17.82
C PRO A 852 -15.77 9.17 17.68
N THR A 853 -15.32 7.95 18.00
CA THR A 853 -16.23 6.80 18.12
C THR A 853 -17.17 7.01 19.32
N THR A 854 -18.46 6.69 19.17
CA THR A 854 -19.43 6.82 20.24
C THR A 854 -19.08 5.89 21.41
N TYR A 855 -18.93 6.44 22.59
CA TYR A 855 -18.55 5.71 23.82
C TYR A 855 -19.77 5.32 24.64
N ILE A 856 -19.78 4.10 25.18
CA ILE A 856 -20.91 3.54 25.93
C ILE A 856 -20.84 3.80 27.44
N GLY A 857 -19.69 4.20 27.97
CA GLY A 857 -19.49 4.48 29.42
C GLY A 857 -19.77 5.93 29.81
N ASP A 858 -19.48 6.26 31.06
CA ASP A 858 -19.75 7.56 31.65
C ASP A 858 -18.63 8.57 31.34
N VAL A 859 -19.03 9.80 30.99
CA VAL A 859 -18.10 10.87 30.60
C VAL A 859 -18.42 12.16 31.35
N THR A 860 -17.41 12.79 31.96
CA THR A 860 -17.48 14.17 32.45
C THR A 860 -16.69 15.11 31.53
N TYR A 861 -17.34 16.12 31.00
CA TYR A 861 -16.71 17.17 30.23
C TYR A 861 -16.52 18.44 31.08
N LEU A 862 -15.26 18.84 31.26
CA LEU A 862 -14.86 20.04 32.00
C LEU A 862 -14.61 21.18 31.01
N ASN A 863 -15.53 22.15 30.96
CA ASN A 863 -15.54 23.26 29.99
C ASN A 863 -14.93 24.54 30.59
N ALA A 864 -13.85 25.08 30.00
CA ALA A 864 -13.23 26.33 30.40
C ALA A 864 -14.15 27.53 30.08
N GLN A 865 -14.42 28.36 31.07
CA GLN A 865 -15.42 29.43 30.95
C GLN A 865 -14.94 30.68 30.20
N GLN A 866 -13.65 30.96 30.21
CA GLN A 866 -13.07 32.14 29.58
C GLN A 866 -12.69 31.86 28.14
N LYS A 867 -13.30 32.54 27.18
CA LYS A 867 -12.90 32.45 25.77
C LYS A 867 -11.62 33.27 25.52
N GLU A 868 -10.62 32.66 24.93
CA GLU A 868 -9.39 33.34 24.61
C GLU A 868 -9.55 34.28 23.41
N ASN A 869 -9.34 35.58 23.62
CA ASN A 869 -9.38 36.55 22.52
C ASN A 869 -8.12 36.59 21.65
N SER A 870 -7.05 35.92 22.09
CA SER A 870 -5.73 35.89 21.46
C SER A 870 -5.49 34.68 20.53
N SER A 871 -6.36 33.70 20.54
CA SER A 871 -6.21 32.53 19.66
C SER A 871 -6.24 32.91 18.18
N LEU A 872 -5.21 32.46 17.44
CA LEU A 872 -5.11 32.63 15.99
C LEU A 872 -6.04 31.68 15.26
N LEU A 873 -6.34 30.53 15.86
CA LEU A 873 -7.18 29.50 15.29
C LEU A 873 -8.68 29.77 15.62
N PRO A 874 -9.60 29.34 14.77
CA PRO A 874 -11.02 29.53 15.00
C PRO A 874 -11.49 28.87 16.30
N ALA A 875 -12.40 29.52 17.00
CA ALA A 875 -13.03 28.96 18.18
C ALA A 875 -13.78 27.69 17.81
N GLN A 876 -13.52 26.62 18.57
CA GLN A 876 -14.10 25.30 18.36
C GLN A 876 -15.47 25.25 19.07
N ASP A 877 -16.42 24.49 18.51
CA ASP A 877 -17.71 24.27 19.12
C ASP A 877 -17.61 23.10 20.11
N ASN A 878 -17.60 23.43 21.40
CA ASN A 878 -17.43 22.46 22.48
C ASN A 878 -18.77 21.85 22.94
N ASP A 879 -19.92 22.26 22.39
CA ASP A 879 -21.23 21.83 22.84
C ASP A 879 -21.70 20.47 22.26
N GLN A 880 -20.85 19.79 21.50
CA GLN A 880 -21.23 18.57 20.75
C GLN A 880 -20.88 17.25 21.45
N TRP A 881 -20.24 17.24 22.61
CA TRP A 881 -19.73 16.00 23.24
C TRP A 881 -20.81 15.01 23.66
N GLU A 882 -21.99 15.47 24.07
CA GLU A 882 -23.11 14.61 24.49
C GLU A 882 -23.53 13.62 23.41
N GLN A 883 -23.44 14.00 22.12
CA GLN A 883 -23.81 13.11 21.00
C GLN A 883 -22.87 11.90 20.82
N TYR A 884 -21.66 11.97 21.34
CA TYR A 884 -20.67 10.87 21.30
C TYR A 884 -20.66 9.98 22.55
N CYS A 885 -21.63 10.18 23.46
CA CYS A 885 -21.73 9.43 24.71
C CYS A 885 -23.11 8.77 24.83
N ILE A 886 -23.14 7.45 25.07
CA ILE A 886 -24.39 6.71 25.31
C ILE A 886 -24.64 6.57 26.82
N GLY A 887 -23.58 6.50 27.64
CA GLY A 887 -23.66 6.49 29.10
C GLY A 887 -24.06 7.83 29.68
N ASN A 888 -23.83 8.04 30.96
CA ASN A 888 -24.09 9.32 31.61
C ASN A 888 -23.10 10.37 31.13
N PHE A 889 -23.60 11.48 30.62
CA PHE A 889 -22.80 12.64 30.23
C PHE A 889 -23.04 13.78 31.22
N GLU A 890 -21.97 14.26 31.87
CA GLU A 890 -22.03 15.42 32.77
C GLU A 890 -21.10 16.52 32.27
N GLN A 891 -21.61 17.74 32.10
CA GLN A 891 -20.79 18.89 31.77
C GLN A 891 -20.66 19.82 33.00
N LYS A 892 -19.42 20.15 33.35
CA LYS A 892 -19.07 21.06 34.43
C LYS A 892 -18.21 22.21 33.89
N ASN A 893 -18.50 23.41 34.37
CA ASN A 893 -17.68 24.57 34.06
C ASN A 893 -16.47 24.66 35.01
N ILE A 894 -15.31 24.97 34.43
CA ILE A 894 -14.06 25.16 35.16
C ILE A 894 -13.53 26.60 34.94
N PRO A 895 -12.77 27.16 35.89
CA PRO A 895 -12.18 28.49 35.77
C PRO A 895 -11.05 28.48 34.72
N GLY A 896 -10.74 29.68 34.22
CA GLY A 896 -9.67 29.92 33.25
C GLY A 896 -10.11 29.75 31.79
N ASN A 897 -9.17 29.95 30.89
CA ASN A 897 -9.27 29.71 29.45
C ASN A 897 -8.65 28.34 29.12
N HIS A 898 -8.52 28.03 27.86
CA HIS A 898 -7.95 26.75 27.40
C HIS A 898 -6.56 26.42 28.00
N TYR A 899 -5.69 27.39 28.15
CA TYR A 899 -4.33 27.21 28.70
C TYR A 899 -4.32 27.38 30.22
N ASP A 900 -4.91 28.47 30.76
CA ASP A 900 -4.88 28.80 32.17
C ASP A 900 -5.62 27.77 33.04
N CYS A 901 -6.58 27.02 32.52
CA CYS A 901 -7.32 26.03 33.29
C CYS A 901 -6.43 24.95 33.91
N VAL A 902 -5.33 24.58 33.27
CA VAL A 902 -4.38 23.57 33.75
C VAL A 902 -3.02 24.14 34.15
N GLU A 903 -2.63 25.31 33.61
CA GLU A 903 -1.30 25.91 33.86
C GLU A 903 -1.30 26.89 35.02
N ASP A 904 -2.46 27.45 35.40
CA ASP A 904 -2.62 28.20 36.65
C ASP A 904 -2.84 27.23 37.82
N LYS A 905 -2.13 27.46 38.93
CA LYS A 905 -2.18 26.56 40.07
C LYS A 905 -3.55 26.47 40.74
N ASP A 906 -4.23 27.60 40.93
CA ASP A 906 -5.52 27.63 41.62
C ASP A 906 -6.62 26.97 40.75
N ASN A 907 -6.56 27.18 39.43
CA ASN A 907 -7.44 26.55 38.46
C ASN A 907 -7.21 25.02 38.39
N ALA A 908 -5.95 24.58 38.33
CA ALA A 908 -5.60 23.18 38.35
C ALA A 908 -6.04 22.46 39.64
N THR A 909 -5.94 23.16 40.80
CA THR A 909 -6.48 22.66 42.09
C THR A 909 -7.98 22.47 42.03
N ALA A 910 -8.73 23.39 41.41
CA ALA A 910 -10.18 23.25 41.23
C ALA A 910 -10.53 22.02 40.39
N ILE A 911 -9.76 21.78 39.30
CA ILE A 911 -9.95 20.61 38.46
C ILE A 911 -9.61 19.32 39.22
N ALA A 912 -8.49 19.29 39.97
CA ALA A 912 -8.10 18.14 40.78
C ALA A 912 -9.20 17.70 41.73
N ASN A 913 -9.86 18.64 42.40
CA ASN A 913 -11.00 18.37 43.29
C ASN A 913 -12.22 17.77 42.57
N LEU A 914 -12.44 18.12 41.29
CA LEU A 914 -13.53 17.55 40.47
C LEU A 914 -13.23 16.14 39.98
N ILE A 915 -11.96 15.79 39.84
CA ILE A 915 -11.51 14.48 39.32
C ILE A 915 -11.32 13.48 40.49
N ALA A 916 -10.91 13.93 41.68
CA ALA A 916 -10.62 13.08 42.84
C ALA A 916 -11.88 12.50 43.51
N HIS A 917 -13.06 13.04 43.18
CA HIS A 917 -14.37 12.62 43.74
C HIS A 917 -15.30 12.13 42.64
#